data_53ece83fcf0e1631e6f7edf39d0eaac3
#
_entry.id   53ece83fcf0e1631e6f7edf39d0eaac3
#
_cell.length_a   1.000
_cell.length_b   1.000
_cell.length_c   1.000
_cell.angle_alpha   90.00
_cell.angle_beta   90.00
_cell.angle_gamma   90.00
#
_symmetry.space_group_name_H-M   'P 1'
#
loop_
_entity.id
_entity.type
_entity.pdbx_description
1 polymer ?
#
loop_
_entity_poly.entity_id
_entity_poly.type
_entity_poly.pdbx_seq_one_letter_code
_entity_poly.pdbx_strand_id
1 'polypeptide(L)'
;VDLAIVRPLLRGLDREQRRAVTHGEGPLLVLAGPGTGKTEVITRRIAWLIATKRAMPSEVLALTFTERAANEMQARVDLLVPYGQADTAVHTFHAFGDRLLREHGHELGLPPAPRVITRPEAVLLLREHVFELGLERYRPLADPTRNLESLVELFCRAKDEGVDAATFAAAADELAAGARAVLEAAGEDGERDVALALLDEATGQADLARAYAVYERLLSERGLLDFSDQVAMAVRLLRERPAVAAAVARRFRYVLVDEGQDADPMQLELMRLVARRGNVTVVGDDDQAIYAFRGAAVESLRGLSTWYPGLRHVVLRRNHRSRSPILAAAHRLISHNEPHRLATLDGADTALIATRRGRRPAMVGLQAYTSVADEADGIARSIADRVMSGTRPRDIAILVRTNADTEPFRRSLDVLGVPWRTGGSGRLAAHPEVRDLLAFLRLVVDPDSGTDLYQVATGAPYGMGGTDLTAILDHARRRHRSPWQVMAELVDQPGILRLSEATRSAMRRLVTDLKAAIAASHEQPVATVLYGHLRSTGRYAALVAQAEAGDDGPLRRVAQLFELLRGQGTLLADARAAVVVPHLRSLLDAGADPAADDLDPDVDAVAVLTVHKAKGLEFPIVHLAGLAEGRFPARARRDRFAVPEALRPKLLVEEAPWAEERRLAYVGMTRARDELILSYAAESGSGGGRRRRPSPFIAEALDRLPPEVAPRPSVATIEAAAVEAPPAAPVVADGPRALSYSQLDDFLSCPLRYHLRYRVGVPAPAHHALVVGSALHQAVAAWHGAALRGGTLDLAGMEAVYAAHWRSEGFLSRAHEEARYAAGLAALGRFMDGGAAFPDRTTIASEQAFSVRIGGHELRGRYDRVDRGPVGAVITDYKSGDVRDQKHADEKARDSLQLQAYALAWEAQSGDLPAAMELHFLESGFTGRVRPDATKLEKARRTLTTAAAGIAAGEKTPAPDRFTCGWCPFRDICPAAEA
;
A
#
# COMPACT_ATOMS: atom_id res chain seq x y z
N VAL A 1 -2.71 -4.76 55.60
CA VAL A 1 -3.34 -5.03 54.28
C VAL A 1 -4.82 -5.30 54.53
N ASP A 2 -5.70 -4.46 54.01
CA ASP A 2 -7.15 -4.65 54.17
C ASP A 2 -7.60 -5.84 53.29
N LEU A 3 -7.86 -6.98 53.99
CA LEU A 3 -8.30 -8.22 53.34
C LEU A 3 -9.65 -8.04 52.62
N ALA A 4 -10.46 -7.07 52.99
CA ALA A 4 -11.75 -6.80 52.35
C ALA A 4 -11.56 -6.24 50.94
N ILE A 5 -10.50 -5.50 50.68
CA ILE A 5 -10.14 -4.92 49.36
C ILE A 5 -9.39 -5.96 48.50
N VAL A 6 -8.50 -6.76 49.10
CA VAL A 6 -7.66 -7.72 48.36
C VAL A 6 -8.41 -8.97 47.89
N ARG A 7 -9.34 -9.49 48.70
CA ARG A 7 -10.11 -10.72 48.37
C ARG A 7 -10.89 -10.59 47.06
N PRO A 8 -11.61 -9.52 46.75
CA PRO A 8 -12.28 -9.33 45.48
C PRO A 8 -11.33 -9.36 44.28
N LEU A 9 -10.13 -8.74 44.40
CA LEU A 9 -9.10 -8.72 43.35
C LEU A 9 -8.58 -10.12 42.95
N LEU A 10 -8.61 -11.07 43.92
CA LEU A 10 -8.12 -12.44 43.69
C LEU A 10 -9.23 -13.44 43.36
N ARG A 11 -10.50 -13.02 43.44
CA ARG A 11 -11.65 -13.87 43.17
C ARG A 11 -11.73 -14.24 41.68
N GLY A 12 -11.95 -15.52 41.39
CA GLY A 12 -12.05 -16.03 40.01
C GLY A 12 -10.73 -16.29 39.29
N LEU A 13 -9.60 -15.89 39.88
CA LEU A 13 -8.28 -16.20 39.31
C LEU A 13 -7.93 -17.67 39.62
N ASP A 14 -7.33 -18.33 38.62
CA ASP A 14 -6.72 -19.65 38.83
C ASP A 14 -5.40 -19.55 39.65
N ARG A 15 -4.74 -20.70 39.87
CA ARG A 15 -3.56 -20.76 40.71
C ARG A 15 -2.38 -19.97 40.12
N GLU A 16 -2.16 -20.13 38.81
CA GLU A 16 -1.07 -19.51 38.07
C GLU A 16 -1.30 -18.01 37.94
N GLN A 17 -2.52 -17.59 37.57
CA GLN A 17 -2.91 -16.17 37.51
C GLN A 17 -2.76 -15.50 38.88
N ARG A 18 -3.23 -16.15 39.94
CA ARG A 18 -3.06 -15.64 41.33
C ARG A 18 -1.59 -15.48 41.71
N ARG A 19 -0.74 -16.46 41.32
CA ARG A 19 0.71 -16.41 41.57
C ARG A 19 1.36 -15.22 40.84
N ALA A 20 0.96 -14.94 39.60
CA ALA A 20 1.44 -13.80 38.85
C ALA A 20 0.97 -12.47 39.44
N VAL A 21 -0.32 -12.34 39.79
CA VAL A 21 -0.89 -11.12 40.41
C VAL A 21 -0.25 -10.81 41.75
N THR A 22 0.00 -11.82 42.60
CA THR A 22 0.54 -11.64 43.95
C THR A 22 2.05 -11.72 44.04
N HIS A 23 2.75 -11.76 42.89
CA HIS A 23 4.21 -11.69 42.88
C HIS A 23 4.69 -10.42 43.58
N GLY A 24 5.63 -10.56 44.52
CA GLY A 24 6.16 -9.43 45.29
C GLY A 24 7.07 -8.53 44.47
N GLU A 25 8.28 -8.32 44.97
CA GLU A 25 9.33 -7.56 44.29
C GLU A 25 10.20 -8.47 43.41
N GLY A 26 10.88 -7.86 42.45
CA GLY A 26 11.76 -8.55 41.53
C GLY A 26 11.13 -8.78 40.16
N PRO A 27 11.95 -9.23 39.19
CA PRO A 27 11.53 -9.40 37.81
C PRO A 27 10.65 -10.64 37.63
N LEU A 28 9.60 -10.49 36.83
CA LEU A 28 8.61 -11.52 36.53
C LEU A 28 8.33 -11.57 35.03
N LEU A 29 8.47 -12.76 34.43
CA LEU A 29 7.98 -13.07 33.09
C LEU A 29 6.72 -13.95 33.20
N VAL A 30 5.62 -13.52 32.59
CA VAL A 30 4.38 -14.28 32.50
C VAL A 30 4.22 -14.77 31.09
N LEU A 31 4.47 -16.06 30.84
CA LEU A 31 4.21 -16.69 29.55
C LEU A 31 2.72 -17.05 29.50
N ALA A 32 2.00 -16.40 28.59
CA ALA A 32 0.56 -16.44 28.58
C ALA A 32 0.00 -16.57 27.16
N GLY A 33 -0.37 -17.77 26.76
CA GLY A 33 -0.97 -18.02 25.44
C GLY A 33 -2.29 -17.28 25.20
N PRO A 34 -2.87 -17.39 24.00
CA PRO A 34 -4.12 -16.74 23.66
C PRO A 34 -5.26 -17.20 24.60
N GLY A 35 -6.10 -16.27 25.03
CA GLY A 35 -7.27 -16.58 25.85
C GLY A 35 -6.98 -17.03 27.28
N THR A 36 -5.77 -16.85 27.80
CA THR A 36 -5.40 -17.20 29.20
C THR A 36 -5.57 -16.08 30.20
N GLY A 37 -6.03 -14.89 29.75
CA GLY A 37 -6.30 -13.75 30.61
C GLY A 37 -5.10 -12.86 30.90
N LYS A 38 -4.21 -12.62 29.90
CA LYS A 38 -3.06 -11.72 30.00
C LYS A 38 -3.42 -10.38 30.62
N THR A 39 -4.34 -9.64 29.98
CA THR A 39 -4.77 -8.31 30.41
C THR A 39 -5.43 -8.34 31.80
N GLU A 40 -6.17 -9.41 32.13
CA GLU A 40 -6.75 -9.61 33.48
C GLU A 40 -5.66 -9.70 34.55
N VAL A 41 -4.59 -10.41 34.27
CA VAL A 41 -3.45 -10.55 35.20
C VAL A 41 -2.75 -9.23 35.42
N ILE A 42 -2.48 -8.47 34.36
CA ILE A 42 -1.81 -7.16 34.47
C ILE A 42 -2.67 -6.16 35.25
N THR A 43 -3.92 -5.98 34.88
CA THR A 43 -4.83 -5.01 35.53
C THR A 43 -5.05 -5.33 37.00
N ARG A 44 -5.26 -6.61 37.35
CA ARG A 44 -5.38 -7.05 38.75
C ARG A 44 -4.07 -6.97 39.51
N ARG A 45 -2.91 -7.15 38.86
CA ARG A 45 -1.61 -6.94 39.50
C ARG A 45 -1.39 -5.48 39.85
N ILE A 46 -1.71 -4.54 38.95
CA ILE A 46 -1.66 -3.12 39.22
C ILE A 46 -2.55 -2.80 40.43
N ALA A 47 -3.82 -3.20 40.39
CA ALA A 47 -4.74 -2.97 41.50
C ALA A 47 -4.28 -3.63 42.80
N TRP A 48 -3.68 -4.80 42.78
CA TRP A 48 -3.13 -5.47 43.94
C TRP A 48 -1.92 -4.75 44.54
N LEU A 49 -1.00 -4.24 43.72
CA LEU A 49 0.15 -3.45 44.18
C LEU A 49 -0.31 -2.19 44.93
N ILE A 50 -1.33 -1.52 44.41
CA ILE A 50 -1.93 -0.31 45.00
C ILE A 50 -2.70 -0.68 46.30
N ALA A 51 -3.58 -1.67 46.25
CA ALA A 51 -4.40 -2.10 47.37
C ALA A 51 -3.58 -2.63 48.56
N THR A 52 -2.43 -3.26 48.26
CA THR A 52 -1.51 -3.74 49.28
C THR A 52 -0.52 -2.67 49.77
N LYS A 53 -0.63 -1.41 49.29
CA LYS A 53 0.25 -0.28 49.64
C LYS A 53 1.73 -0.54 49.33
N ARG A 54 2.00 -1.35 48.29
CA ARG A 54 3.36 -1.60 47.80
C ARG A 54 3.83 -0.50 46.88
N ALA A 55 2.89 0.12 46.16
CA ALA A 55 3.11 1.29 45.31
C ALA A 55 1.97 2.28 45.45
N MET A 56 2.29 3.56 45.29
CA MET A 56 1.28 4.56 44.93
C MET A 56 0.88 4.41 43.46
N PRO A 57 -0.33 4.86 43.05
CA PRO A 57 -0.72 4.83 41.66
C PRO A 57 0.32 5.47 40.73
N SER A 58 0.85 6.63 41.08
CA SER A 58 1.86 7.38 40.32
C SER A 58 3.25 6.69 40.21
N GLU A 59 3.51 5.64 41.03
CA GLU A 59 4.73 4.85 41.00
C GLU A 59 4.65 3.62 40.07
N VAL A 60 3.50 3.39 39.41
CA VAL A 60 3.26 2.28 38.51
C VAL A 60 3.22 2.79 37.08
N LEU A 61 4.08 2.23 36.23
CA LEU A 61 4.06 2.42 34.79
C LEU A 61 3.61 1.13 34.11
N ALA A 62 2.58 1.20 33.28
CA ALA A 62 2.15 0.10 32.42
C ALA A 62 2.31 0.50 30.95
N LEU A 63 3.03 -0.32 30.20
CA LEU A 63 3.31 -0.12 28.77
C LEU A 63 2.61 -1.20 27.95
N THR A 64 2.01 -0.78 26.86
CA THR A 64 1.34 -1.67 25.90
C THR A 64 1.60 -1.24 24.47
N PHE A 65 1.15 -2.04 23.48
CA PHE A 65 1.47 -1.82 22.07
C PHE A 65 0.52 -0.84 21.36
N THR A 66 -0.77 -0.78 21.76
CA THR A 66 -1.78 0.05 21.07
C THR A 66 -2.50 0.98 22.03
N GLU A 67 -2.93 2.16 21.54
CA GLU A 67 -3.74 3.12 22.29
C GLU A 67 -5.04 2.51 22.81
N ARG A 68 -5.69 1.67 21.99
CA ARG A 68 -6.90 0.97 22.42
C ARG A 68 -6.64 0.05 23.61
N ALA A 69 -5.53 -0.71 23.60
CA ALA A 69 -5.16 -1.55 24.73
C ALA A 69 -4.82 -0.74 25.98
N ALA A 70 -4.15 0.42 25.82
CA ALA A 70 -3.86 1.33 26.93
C ALA A 70 -5.15 1.86 27.55
N ASN A 71 -6.09 2.36 26.75
CA ASN A 71 -7.37 2.88 27.22
C ASN A 71 -8.23 1.80 27.90
N GLU A 72 -8.28 0.59 27.32
CA GLU A 72 -9.00 -0.55 27.91
C GLU A 72 -8.36 -0.98 29.26
N MET A 73 -7.02 -1.00 29.31
CA MET A 73 -6.28 -1.31 30.53
C MET A 73 -6.54 -0.28 31.62
N GLN A 74 -6.49 1.03 31.28
CA GLN A 74 -6.78 2.12 32.22
C GLN A 74 -8.20 2.00 32.77
N ALA A 75 -9.19 1.84 31.90
CA ALA A 75 -10.60 1.69 32.33
C ALA A 75 -10.81 0.50 33.27
N ARG A 76 -10.14 -0.63 33.02
CA ARG A 76 -10.20 -1.81 33.89
C ARG A 76 -9.50 -1.57 35.24
N VAL A 77 -8.38 -0.88 35.25
CA VAL A 77 -7.66 -0.51 36.49
C VAL A 77 -8.53 0.41 37.35
N ASP A 78 -9.16 1.43 36.75
CA ASP A 78 -10.01 2.40 37.45
C ASP A 78 -11.22 1.72 38.13
N LEU A 79 -11.78 0.66 37.50
CA LEU A 79 -12.85 -0.14 38.09
C LEU A 79 -12.39 -1.02 39.26
N LEU A 80 -11.11 -1.44 39.27
CA LEU A 80 -10.55 -2.35 40.28
C LEU A 80 -9.94 -1.65 41.49
N VAL A 81 -9.55 -0.37 41.33
CA VAL A 81 -8.91 0.41 42.43
C VAL A 81 -10.00 1.07 43.29
N PRO A 82 -9.97 0.88 44.64
CA PRO A 82 -10.89 1.59 45.53
C PRO A 82 -10.68 3.10 45.35
N TYR A 83 -11.72 3.88 45.31
CA TYR A 83 -11.74 5.35 45.12
C TYR A 83 -11.84 5.88 43.66
N GLY A 84 -12.10 5.04 42.67
CA GLY A 84 -12.35 5.51 41.31
C GLY A 84 -11.07 5.71 40.48
N GLN A 85 -10.78 6.90 40.01
CA GLN A 85 -9.65 7.11 39.10
C GLN A 85 -8.31 6.90 39.80
N ALA A 86 -7.47 6.02 39.28
CA ALA A 86 -6.11 5.83 39.68
C ALA A 86 -5.19 6.68 38.79
N ASP A 87 -4.35 7.54 39.37
CA ASP A 87 -3.31 8.29 38.63
C ASP A 87 -2.14 7.35 38.30
N THR A 88 -2.44 6.25 37.60
CA THR A 88 -1.47 5.30 37.06
C THR A 88 -1.04 5.73 35.64
N ALA A 89 0.25 5.61 35.37
CA ALA A 89 0.78 5.88 34.04
C ALA A 89 0.58 4.66 33.13
N VAL A 90 -0.52 4.62 32.36
CA VAL A 90 -0.80 3.59 31.36
C VAL A 90 -0.65 4.21 29.98
N HIS A 91 0.33 3.77 29.19
CA HIS A 91 0.71 4.38 27.92
C HIS A 91 1.13 3.32 26.89
N THR A 92 1.11 3.69 25.62
CA THR A 92 1.95 2.99 24.63
C THR A 92 3.42 3.39 24.82
N PHE A 93 4.36 2.62 24.27
CA PHE A 93 5.79 2.99 24.29
C PHE A 93 6.03 4.36 23.67
N HIS A 94 5.38 4.64 22.54
CA HIS A 94 5.49 5.92 21.83
C HIS A 94 4.92 7.09 22.66
N ALA A 95 3.71 6.92 23.20
CA ALA A 95 3.10 7.96 24.04
C ALA A 95 3.93 8.24 25.31
N PHE A 96 4.55 7.22 25.89
CA PHE A 96 5.45 7.39 27.01
C PHE A 96 6.75 8.11 26.60
N GLY A 97 7.33 7.75 25.45
CA GLY A 97 8.49 8.43 24.87
C GLY A 97 8.19 9.90 24.58
N ASP A 98 7.06 10.21 23.92
CA ASP A 98 6.61 11.57 23.65
C ASP A 98 6.46 12.39 24.95
N ARG A 99 5.88 11.77 25.98
CA ARG A 99 5.76 12.42 27.29
C ARG A 99 7.13 12.77 27.89
N LEU A 100 8.10 11.85 27.85
CA LEU A 100 9.46 12.11 28.35
C LEU A 100 10.13 13.24 27.56
N LEU A 101 9.94 13.28 26.24
CA LEU A 101 10.51 14.33 25.39
C LEU A 101 9.86 15.68 25.63
N ARG A 102 8.57 15.76 25.92
CA ARG A 102 7.88 17.00 26.31
C ARG A 102 8.32 17.49 27.68
N GLU A 103 8.56 16.57 28.64
CA GLU A 103 9.01 16.92 29.99
C GLU A 103 10.50 17.33 30.03
N HIS A 104 11.38 16.66 29.23
CA HIS A 104 12.84 16.78 29.35
C HIS A 104 13.58 16.97 28.02
N GLY A 105 12.90 17.01 26.86
CA GLY A 105 13.54 17.06 25.55
C GLY A 105 14.39 18.32 25.31
N HIS A 106 14.13 19.41 26.05
CA HIS A 106 14.94 20.62 26.03
C HIS A 106 16.42 20.34 26.38
N GLU A 107 16.70 19.32 27.18
CA GLU A 107 18.08 18.88 27.48
C GLU A 107 18.83 18.29 26.30
N LEU A 108 18.10 17.87 25.23
CA LEU A 108 18.62 17.44 23.93
C LEU A 108 18.54 18.54 22.87
N GLY A 109 18.09 19.75 23.23
CA GLY A 109 17.88 20.86 22.28
C GLY A 109 16.58 20.77 21.47
N LEU A 110 15.63 19.90 21.85
CA LEU A 110 14.33 19.83 21.21
C LEU A 110 13.45 21.03 21.58
N PRO A 111 12.55 21.47 20.67
CA PRO A 111 11.56 22.51 21.02
C PRO A 111 10.64 22.04 22.16
N PRO A 112 10.00 22.97 22.90
CA PRO A 112 9.13 22.60 24.05
C PRO A 112 7.96 21.68 23.69
N ALA A 113 7.49 21.70 22.46
CA ALA A 113 6.45 20.83 21.94
C ALA A 113 6.84 20.34 20.53
N PRO A 114 7.75 19.36 20.44
CA PRO A 114 8.16 18.83 19.15
C PRO A 114 6.95 18.21 18.42
N ARG A 115 6.82 18.53 17.14
CA ARG A 115 5.74 17.98 16.31
C ARG A 115 6.15 16.61 15.78
N VAL A 116 5.31 15.63 16.01
CA VAL A 116 5.48 14.28 15.42
C VAL A 116 4.76 14.24 14.08
N ILE A 117 5.51 13.87 13.01
CA ILE A 117 4.98 13.72 11.66
C ILE A 117 4.60 12.28 11.40
N THR A 118 3.56 12.10 10.59
CA THR A 118 3.14 10.79 10.10
C THR A 118 4.06 10.31 8.98
N ARG A 119 4.03 8.99 8.70
CA ARG A 119 4.80 8.42 7.58
C ARG A 119 4.52 9.10 6.23
N PRO A 120 3.27 9.39 5.83
CA PRO A 120 3.01 10.16 4.60
C PRO A 120 3.58 11.58 4.62
N GLU A 121 3.55 12.27 5.76
CA GLU A 121 4.20 13.57 5.90
C GLU A 121 5.72 13.48 5.75
N ALA A 122 6.35 12.40 6.26
CA ALA A 122 7.77 12.13 6.05
C ALA A 122 8.08 11.87 4.55
N VAL A 123 7.23 11.11 3.85
CA VAL A 123 7.34 10.91 2.39
C VAL A 123 7.21 12.23 1.64
N LEU A 124 6.28 13.10 2.04
CA LEU A 124 6.10 14.42 1.45
C LEU A 124 7.33 15.31 1.69
N LEU A 125 7.88 15.30 2.90
CA LEU A 125 9.12 16.00 3.24
C LEU A 125 10.28 15.57 2.33
N LEU A 126 10.48 14.27 2.14
CA LEU A 126 11.49 13.74 1.23
C LEU A 126 11.22 14.07 -0.23
N ARG A 127 9.94 14.13 -0.65
CA ARG A 127 9.54 14.50 -2.01
C ARG A 127 9.92 15.93 -2.34
N GLU A 128 9.71 16.87 -1.42
CA GLU A 128 10.10 18.26 -1.56
C GLU A 128 11.63 18.43 -1.73
N HIS A 129 12.41 17.54 -1.09
CA HIS A 129 13.87 17.56 -1.06
C HIS A 129 14.54 16.41 -1.84
N VAL A 130 13.82 15.78 -2.76
CA VAL A 130 14.27 14.55 -3.45
C VAL A 130 15.62 14.70 -4.15
N PHE A 131 15.95 15.90 -4.62
CA PHE A 131 17.23 16.18 -5.28
C PHE A 131 18.38 16.48 -4.29
N GLU A 132 18.08 16.74 -3.02
CA GLU A 132 19.07 16.92 -1.95
C GLU A 132 19.50 15.59 -1.30
N LEU A 133 18.72 14.50 -1.50
CA LEU A 133 18.98 13.20 -0.86
C LEU A 133 20.28 12.53 -1.31
N GLY A 134 20.96 13.04 -2.33
CA GLY A 134 22.22 12.48 -2.84
C GLY A 134 22.07 11.06 -3.43
N LEU A 135 20.88 10.68 -3.87
CA LEU A 135 20.60 9.38 -4.48
C LEU A 135 21.10 9.38 -5.92
N GLU A 136 22.03 8.53 -6.24
CA GLU A 136 22.53 8.32 -7.61
C GLU A 136 21.87 7.09 -8.23
N ARG A 137 21.94 5.95 -7.53
CA ARG A 137 21.40 4.68 -7.97
C ARG A 137 19.87 4.56 -7.80
N TYR A 138 19.34 5.08 -6.71
CA TYR A 138 17.95 4.87 -6.31
C TYR A 138 16.99 6.01 -6.66
N ARG A 139 17.42 6.93 -7.52
CA ARG A 139 16.58 8.01 -8.03
C ARG A 139 16.38 7.89 -9.54
N PRO A 140 15.45 7.06 -10.03
CA PRO A 140 15.15 7.02 -11.46
C PRO A 140 14.57 8.37 -11.90
N LEU A 141 15.14 8.98 -12.93
CA LEU A 141 14.69 10.29 -13.42
C LEU A 141 13.25 10.26 -13.98
N ALA A 142 12.81 9.10 -14.46
CA ALA A 142 11.43 8.90 -14.92
C ALA A 142 10.40 8.98 -13.79
N ASP A 143 10.81 8.60 -12.57
CA ASP A 143 9.97 8.69 -11.37
C ASP A 143 10.86 8.87 -10.14
N PRO A 144 11.29 10.12 -9.86
CA PRO A 144 12.19 10.40 -8.76
C PRO A 144 11.63 10.04 -7.37
N THR A 145 10.29 9.90 -7.28
CA THR A 145 9.59 9.67 -6.02
C THR A 145 9.35 8.19 -5.71
N ARG A 146 9.60 7.31 -6.66
CA ARG A 146 9.29 5.86 -6.59
C ARG A 146 9.77 5.14 -5.34
N ASN A 147 10.87 5.59 -4.75
CA ASN A 147 11.54 4.92 -3.64
C ASN A 147 11.32 5.60 -2.29
N LEU A 148 10.64 6.75 -2.23
CA LEU A 148 10.55 7.56 -1.02
C LEU A 148 9.87 6.84 0.14
N GLU A 149 8.78 6.10 -0.13
CA GLU A 149 8.11 5.30 0.90
C GLU A 149 9.04 4.23 1.49
N SER A 150 9.79 3.53 0.63
CA SER A 150 10.75 2.51 1.07
C SER A 150 11.94 3.11 1.82
N LEU A 151 12.35 4.36 1.51
CA LEU A 151 13.37 5.07 2.27
C LEU A 151 12.88 5.43 3.67
N VAL A 152 11.68 6.00 3.80
CA VAL A 152 11.09 6.29 5.12
C VAL A 152 10.96 5.01 5.94
N GLU A 153 10.53 3.90 5.32
CA GLU A 153 10.45 2.60 5.98
C GLU A 153 11.81 2.12 6.50
N LEU A 154 12.85 2.23 5.68
CA LEU A 154 14.23 1.92 6.08
C LEU A 154 14.69 2.77 7.26
N PHE A 155 14.47 4.10 7.22
CA PHE A 155 14.94 5.02 8.26
C PHE A 155 14.23 4.78 9.59
N CYS A 156 12.89 4.61 9.57
CA CYS A 156 12.14 4.24 10.75
C CYS A 156 12.66 2.91 11.34
N ARG A 157 12.86 1.90 10.49
CA ARG A 157 13.38 0.60 10.92
C ARG A 157 14.81 0.70 11.52
N ALA A 158 15.70 1.49 10.90
CA ALA A 158 17.02 1.73 11.46
C ALA A 158 16.94 2.35 12.87
N LYS A 159 16.06 3.33 13.08
CA LYS A 159 15.79 3.92 14.39
C LYS A 159 15.26 2.89 15.39
N ASP A 160 14.29 2.05 15.01
CA ASP A 160 13.70 1.00 15.85
C ASP A 160 14.74 -0.07 16.24
N GLU A 161 15.74 -0.31 15.39
CA GLU A 161 16.89 -1.19 15.63
C GLU A 161 18.03 -0.47 16.38
N GLY A 162 17.92 0.82 16.65
CA GLY A 162 18.91 1.63 17.37
C GLY A 162 20.11 2.06 16.52
N VAL A 163 19.96 2.10 15.21
CA VAL A 163 20.97 2.51 14.24
C VAL A 163 20.69 3.95 13.79
N ASP A 164 21.52 4.90 14.25
CA ASP A 164 21.47 6.28 13.80
C ASP A 164 22.15 6.48 12.44
N ALA A 165 21.97 7.67 11.83
CA ALA A 165 22.52 7.98 10.52
C ALA A 165 24.05 7.93 10.48
N ALA A 166 24.74 8.29 11.55
CA ALA A 166 26.20 8.25 11.64
C ALA A 166 26.73 6.81 11.68
N THR A 167 26.10 5.96 12.47
CA THR A 167 26.40 4.53 12.55
C THR A 167 26.15 3.82 11.20
N PHE A 168 25.03 4.18 10.54
CA PHE A 168 24.70 3.65 9.22
C PHE A 168 25.74 4.06 8.18
N ALA A 169 26.17 5.34 8.18
CA ALA A 169 27.19 5.85 7.27
C ALA A 169 28.54 5.17 7.47
N ALA A 170 28.99 4.99 8.72
CA ALA A 170 30.23 4.30 9.03
C ALA A 170 30.25 2.84 8.48
N ALA A 171 29.14 2.11 8.65
CA ALA A 171 29.01 0.76 8.10
C ALA A 171 28.99 0.73 6.56
N ALA A 172 28.36 1.72 5.92
CA ALA A 172 28.37 1.84 4.46
C ALA A 172 29.80 2.12 3.93
N ASP A 173 30.56 2.98 4.63
CA ASP A 173 31.97 3.26 4.28
C ASP A 173 32.87 2.02 4.46
N GLU A 174 32.67 1.23 5.51
CA GLU A 174 33.36 -0.05 5.72
C GLU A 174 33.08 -1.05 4.59
N LEU A 175 31.80 -1.19 4.21
CA LEU A 175 31.40 -2.03 3.08
C LEU A 175 32.04 -1.58 1.76
N ALA A 176 32.09 -0.27 1.52
CA ALA A 176 32.71 0.29 0.32
C ALA A 176 34.24 0.06 0.30
N ALA A 177 34.90 0.22 1.42
CA ALA A 177 36.33 -0.07 1.56
C ALA A 177 36.63 -1.57 1.34
N GLY A 178 35.85 -2.46 1.94
CA GLY A 178 35.96 -3.90 1.76
C GLY A 178 35.74 -4.33 0.30
N ALA A 179 34.71 -3.81 -0.36
CA ALA A 179 34.42 -4.11 -1.75
C ALA A 179 35.52 -3.65 -2.71
N ARG A 180 36.13 -2.47 -2.46
CA ARG A 180 37.29 -2.00 -3.24
C ARG A 180 38.52 -2.90 -3.05
N ALA A 181 38.81 -3.31 -1.84
CA ALA A 181 39.94 -4.23 -1.56
C ALA A 181 39.73 -5.58 -2.27
N VAL A 182 38.50 -6.12 -2.30
CA VAL A 182 38.18 -7.36 -3.04
C VAL A 182 38.36 -7.14 -4.54
N LEU A 183 37.94 -5.99 -5.09
CA LEU A 183 38.11 -5.67 -6.51
C LEU A 183 39.59 -5.51 -6.90
N GLU A 184 40.42 -4.89 -6.05
CA GLU A 184 41.88 -4.76 -6.26
C GLU A 184 42.58 -6.12 -6.20
N ALA A 185 42.10 -7.07 -5.43
CA ALA A 185 42.68 -8.40 -5.29
C ALA A 185 42.20 -9.40 -6.35
N ALA A 186 41.10 -9.11 -7.08
CA ALA A 186 40.49 -10.01 -8.05
C ALA A 186 41.36 -10.20 -9.29
N GLY A 187 41.70 -11.46 -9.59
CA GLY A 187 42.61 -11.82 -10.68
C GLY A 187 41.92 -12.35 -11.94
N GLU A 188 40.85 -13.07 -11.84
CA GLU A 188 40.12 -13.70 -12.95
C GLU A 188 38.78 -13.02 -13.22
N ASP A 189 38.27 -13.14 -14.46
CA ASP A 189 37.00 -12.48 -14.87
C ASP A 189 35.81 -12.80 -13.95
N GLY A 190 35.69 -14.04 -13.47
CA GLY A 190 34.62 -14.44 -12.55
C GLY A 190 34.71 -13.84 -11.15
N GLU A 191 35.93 -13.67 -10.61
CA GLU A 191 36.16 -13.02 -9.32
C GLU A 191 35.91 -11.51 -9.43
N ARG A 192 36.25 -10.93 -10.57
CA ARG A 192 36.01 -9.52 -10.86
C ARG A 192 34.53 -9.18 -10.97
N ASP A 193 33.72 -10.04 -11.57
CA ASP A 193 32.26 -9.87 -11.62
C ASP A 193 31.63 -9.89 -10.23
N VAL A 194 32.08 -10.79 -9.34
CA VAL A 194 31.63 -10.83 -7.94
C VAL A 194 32.04 -9.55 -7.20
N ALA A 195 33.28 -9.10 -7.38
CA ALA A 195 33.78 -7.87 -6.76
C ALA A 195 33.05 -6.62 -7.22
N LEU A 196 32.70 -6.53 -8.51
CA LEU A 196 31.89 -5.45 -9.06
C LEU A 196 30.46 -5.46 -8.49
N ALA A 197 29.87 -6.64 -8.30
CA ALA A 197 28.55 -6.76 -7.67
C ALA A 197 28.57 -6.28 -6.20
N LEU A 198 29.65 -6.60 -5.45
CA LEU A 198 29.84 -6.10 -4.09
C LEU A 198 30.03 -4.59 -4.03
N LEU A 199 30.79 -4.03 -4.98
CA LEU A 199 30.97 -2.59 -5.07
C LEU A 199 29.67 -1.85 -5.44
N ASP A 200 28.88 -2.44 -6.33
CA ASP A 200 27.56 -1.91 -6.69
C ASP A 200 26.61 -1.93 -5.48
N GLU A 201 26.61 -2.99 -4.68
CA GLU A 201 25.83 -3.06 -3.43
C GLU A 201 26.32 -2.02 -2.41
N ALA A 202 27.62 -1.88 -2.22
CA ALA A 202 28.22 -0.89 -1.31
C ALA A 202 27.90 0.54 -1.73
N THR A 203 27.90 0.84 -3.04
CA THR A 203 27.48 2.13 -3.59
C THR A 203 26.01 2.39 -3.26
N GLY A 204 25.15 1.37 -3.38
CA GLY A 204 23.76 1.46 -2.97
C GLY A 204 23.59 1.80 -1.49
N GLN A 205 24.38 1.16 -0.61
CA GLN A 205 24.32 1.45 0.84
C GLN A 205 24.83 2.87 1.15
N ALA A 206 25.82 3.39 0.43
CA ALA A 206 26.26 4.77 0.57
C ALA A 206 25.19 5.79 0.16
N ASP A 207 24.41 5.51 -0.89
CA ASP A 207 23.24 6.33 -1.26
C ASP A 207 22.22 6.38 -0.11
N LEU A 208 21.89 5.22 0.47
CA LEU A 208 20.92 5.12 1.57
C LEU A 208 21.43 5.87 2.82
N ALA A 209 22.72 5.77 3.13
CA ALA A 209 23.36 6.49 4.24
C ALA A 209 23.27 8.01 4.07
N ARG A 210 23.58 8.53 2.88
CA ARG A 210 23.45 9.97 2.55
C ARG A 210 22.02 10.46 2.70
N ALA A 211 21.07 9.70 2.13
CA ALA A 211 19.65 10.03 2.23
C ALA A 211 19.14 10.03 3.68
N TYR A 212 19.62 9.09 4.51
CA TYR A 212 19.27 9.04 5.92
C TYR A 212 19.82 10.25 6.68
N ALA A 213 21.07 10.63 6.46
CA ALA A 213 21.66 11.82 7.06
C ALA A 213 20.91 13.11 6.68
N VAL A 214 20.48 13.23 5.41
CA VAL A 214 19.65 14.37 4.96
C VAL A 214 18.28 14.34 5.63
N TYR A 215 17.64 13.18 5.77
CA TYR A 215 16.36 13.06 6.46
C TYR A 215 16.44 13.52 7.91
N GLU A 216 17.45 13.06 8.68
CA GLU A 216 17.67 13.49 10.06
C GLU A 216 17.93 15.00 10.17
N ARG A 217 18.72 15.57 9.25
CA ARG A 217 18.97 17.01 9.18
C ARG A 217 17.66 17.79 8.96
N LEU A 218 16.82 17.36 7.99
CA LEU A 218 15.55 18.02 7.69
C LEU A 218 14.56 17.98 8.87
N LEU A 219 14.50 16.86 9.60
CA LEU A 219 13.70 16.75 10.82
C LEU A 219 14.21 17.72 11.89
N SER A 220 15.52 17.72 12.14
CA SER A 220 16.16 18.57 13.15
C SER A 220 15.98 20.07 12.87
N GLU A 221 16.25 20.52 11.62
CA GLU A 221 16.12 21.92 11.22
C GLU A 221 14.70 22.46 11.37
N ARG A 222 13.69 21.60 11.22
CA ARG A 222 12.28 21.95 11.33
C ARG A 222 11.67 21.67 12.71
N GLY A 223 12.44 21.14 13.65
CA GLY A 223 11.96 20.75 14.99
C GLY A 223 10.91 19.66 14.95
N LEU A 224 11.01 18.73 13.98
CA LEU A 224 10.10 17.61 13.74
C LEU A 224 10.67 16.31 14.31
N LEU A 225 9.80 15.41 14.67
CA LEU A 225 10.10 14.01 15.01
C LEU A 225 9.23 13.10 14.15
N ASP A 226 9.71 11.91 13.80
CA ASP A 226 8.85 10.85 13.32
C ASP A 226 8.39 9.92 14.46
N PHE A 227 7.58 8.89 14.13
CA PHE A 227 7.07 7.97 15.15
C PHE A 227 8.19 7.20 15.86
N SER A 228 9.21 6.75 15.14
CA SER A 228 10.34 6.02 15.72
C SER A 228 11.20 6.92 16.61
N ASP A 229 11.29 8.22 16.32
CA ASP A 229 12.00 9.19 17.14
C ASP A 229 11.42 9.32 18.54
N GLN A 230 10.12 9.14 18.72
CA GLN A 230 9.51 9.23 20.06
C GLN A 230 10.16 8.25 21.04
N VAL A 231 10.53 7.07 20.59
CA VAL A 231 11.20 6.06 21.43
C VAL A 231 12.72 6.23 21.36
N ALA A 232 13.31 6.37 20.19
CA ALA A 232 14.75 6.46 19.99
C ALA A 232 15.36 7.67 20.73
N MET A 233 14.72 8.84 20.60
CA MET A 233 15.18 10.06 21.29
C MET A 233 14.93 10.00 22.80
N ALA A 234 13.87 9.34 23.28
CA ALA A 234 13.67 9.10 24.70
C ALA A 234 14.76 8.19 25.28
N VAL A 235 15.17 7.14 24.54
CA VAL A 235 16.30 6.29 24.94
C VAL A 235 17.60 7.09 24.95
N ARG A 236 17.84 7.91 23.93
CA ARG A 236 19.00 8.80 23.85
C ARG A 236 19.02 9.78 25.05
N LEU A 237 17.90 10.40 25.38
CA LEU A 237 17.75 11.28 26.55
C LEU A 237 18.17 10.57 27.82
N LEU A 238 17.66 9.36 28.08
CA LEU A 238 17.97 8.62 29.29
C LEU A 238 19.41 8.09 29.35
N ARG A 239 20.06 7.89 28.21
CA ARG A 239 21.48 7.53 28.11
C ARG A 239 22.41 8.72 28.34
N GLU A 240 22.13 9.85 27.68
CA GLU A 240 22.99 11.04 27.71
C GLU A 240 22.76 11.92 28.95
N ARG A 241 21.63 11.79 29.63
CA ARG A 241 21.23 12.56 30.81
C ARG A 241 20.97 11.70 32.06
N PRO A 242 22.03 11.28 32.80
CA PRO A 242 21.90 10.39 33.95
C PRO A 242 20.99 10.93 35.06
N ALA A 243 20.91 12.25 35.23
CA ALA A 243 20.03 12.89 36.21
C ALA A 243 18.56 12.65 35.88
N VAL A 244 18.17 12.81 34.59
CA VAL A 244 16.81 12.54 34.11
C VAL A 244 16.50 11.05 34.29
N ALA A 245 17.41 10.15 33.83
CA ALA A 245 17.25 8.73 34.00
C ALA A 245 17.04 8.28 35.44
N ALA A 246 17.80 8.89 36.37
CA ALA A 246 17.66 8.62 37.83
C ALA A 246 16.31 9.15 38.38
N ALA A 247 15.84 10.31 37.90
CA ALA A 247 14.55 10.86 38.28
C ALA A 247 13.39 9.98 37.81
N VAL A 248 13.39 9.56 36.54
CA VAL A 248 12.39 8.65 35.96
C VAL A 248 12.37 7.30 36.69
N ALA A 249 13.55 6.71 36.94
CA ALA A 249 13.66 5.42 37.65
C ALA A 249 13.24 5.52 39.12
N ARG A 250 13.37 6.72 39.78
CA ARG A 250 12.83 6.97 41.11
C ARG A 250 11.31 7.09 41.11
N ARG A 251 10.74 7.72 40.07
CA ARG A 251 9.29 7.90 39.93
C ARG A 251 8.59 6.55 39.76
N PHE A 252 9.06 5.70 38.84
CA PHE A 252 8.41 4.45 38.54
C PHE A 252 9.06 3.28 39.30
N ARG A 253 8.42 2.86 40.39
CA ARG A 253 8.89 1.72 41.21
C ARG A 253 8.58 0.37 40.55
N TYR A 254 7.45 0.27 39.86
CA TYR A 254 7.01 -0.93 39.16
C TYR A 254 6.74 -0.61 37.71
N VAL A 255 7.31 -1.41 36.79
CA VAL A 255 7.10 -1.33 35.35
C VAL A 255 6.44 -2.61 34.86
N LEU A 256 5.30 -2.50 34.21
CA LEU A 256 4.56 -3.62 33.64
C LEU A 256 4.51 -3.46 32.12
N VAL A 257 4.72 -4.55 31.37
CA VAL A 257 4.68 -4.54 29.90
C VAL A 257 3.71 -5.61 29.42
N ASP A 258 2.70 -5.24 28.65
CA ASP A 258 1.80 -6.19 27.98
C ASP A 258 2.28 -6.41 26.52
N GLU A 259 2.02 -7.63 26.00
CA GLU A 259 2.41 -8.07 24.66
C GLU A 259 3.93 -7.87 24.39
N GLY A 260 4.77 -8.21 25.39
CA GLY A 260 6.21 -7.98 25.33
C GLY A 260 6.95 -8.61 24.15
N GLN A 261 6.35 -9.61 23.48
CA GLN A 261 6.90 -10.24 22.26
C GLN A 261 6.81 -9.35 21.02
N ASP A 262 6.01 -8.29 21.07
CA ASP A 262 5.82 -7.35 19.95
C ASP A 262 6.72 -6.12 20.06
N ALA A 263 7.47 -5.97 21.15
CA ALA A 263 8.35 -4.84 21.38
C ALA A 263 9.62 -4.93 20.52
N ASP A 264 9.98 -3.82 19.89
CA ASP A 264 11.25 -3.65 19.17
C ASP A 264 12.45 -3.43 20.12
N PRO A 265 13.70 -3.50 19.63
CA PRO A 265 14.90 -3.33 20.46
C PRO A 265 14.96 -2.01 21.25
N MET A 266 14.49 -0.91 20.66
CA MET A 266 14.52 0.40 21.33
C MET A 266 13.45 0.53 22.40
N GLN A 267 12.27 -0.06 22.20
CA GLN A 267 11.22 -0.14 23.20
C GLN A 267 11.67 -0.95 24.42
N LEU A 268 12.37 -2.05 24.18
CA LEU A 268 12.95 -2.87 25.28
C LEU A 268 14.06 -2.14 26.00
N GLU A 269 14.90 -1.41 25.29
CA GLU A 269 15.94 -0.57 25.90
C GLU A 269 15.32 0.56 26.72
N LEU A 270 14.25 1.20 26.24
CA LEU A 270 13.50 2.19 27.03
C LEU A 270 12.98 1.56 28.32
N MET A 271 12.34 0.39 28.25
CA MET A 271 11.90 -0.36 29.42
C MET A 271 13.07 -0.60 30.38
N ARG A 272 14.22 -1.09 29.89
CA ARG A 272 15.40 -1.41 30.68
C ARG A 272 15.95 -0.18 31.42
N LEU A 273 16.00 0.98 30.73
CA LEU A 273 16.48 2.22 31.31
C LEU A 273 15.56 2.78 32.40
N VAL A 274 14.24 2.54 32.28
CA VAL A 274 13.26 2.96 33.30
C VAL A 274 13.18 1.97 34.45
N ALA A 275 13.20 0.66 34.18
CA ALA A 275 13.05 -0.41 35.18
C ALA A 275 14.36 -0.76 35.93
N ARG A 276 15.23 0.20 36.20
CA ARG A 276 16.53 -0.01 36.87
C ARG A 276 16.44 -0.63 38.27
N ARG A 277 15.28 -0.54 38.94
CA ARG A 277 15.06 -1.19 40.25
C ARG A 277 14.76 -2.67 40.16
N GLY A 278 14.62 -3.25 38.95
CA GLY A 278 14.36 -4.64 38.75
C GLY A 278 12.92 -5.10 39.02
N ASN A 279 12.02 -4.23 39.42
CA ASN A 279 10.60 -4.56 39.63
C ASN A 279 9.86 -4.47 38.28
N VAL A 280 10.22 -5.33 37.35
CA VAL A 280 9.62 -5.42 36.03
C VAL A 280 8.74 -6.65 35.91
N THR A 281 7.57 -6.47 35.28
CA THR A 281 6.68 -7.59 34.92
C THR A 281 6.42 -7.52 33.43
N VAL A 282 6.88 -8.54 32.70
CA VAL A 282 6.61 -8.66 31.26
C VAL A 282 5.63 -9.79 31.05
N VAL A 283 4.56 -9.53 30.31
CA VAL A 283 3.57 -10.53 29.87
C VAL A 283 3.67 -10.68 28.37
N GLY A 284 3.79 -11.91 27.90
CA GLY A 284 3.94 -12.16 26.47
C GLY A 284 3.72 -13.61 26.06
N ASP A 285 3.73 -13.84 24.76
CA ASP A 285 3.57 -15.13 24.10
C ASP A 285 4.37 -15.14 22.79
N ASP A 286 5.49 -15.84 22.75
CA ASP A 286 6.33 -15.93 21.57
C ASP A 286 5.63 -16.59 20.36
N ASP A 287 4.63 -17.44 20.60
CA ASP A 287 3.80 -18.03 19.55
C ASP A 287 2.84 -17.01 18.91
N GLN A 288 2.68 -15.82 19.50
CA GLN A 288 1.89 -14.70 18.96
C GLN A 288 2.75 -13.52 18.46
N ALA A 289 4.08 -13.69 18.33
CA ALA A 289 4.97 -12.70 17.75
C ALA A 289 4.80 -12.65 16.22
N ILE A 290 4.04 -11.66 15.72
CA ILE A 290 3.67 -11.52 14.30
C ILE A 290 4.04 -10.17 13.73
N TYR A 291 4.92 -9.41 14.37
CA TYR A 291 5.40 -8.09 13.96
C TYR A 291 6.92 -8.06 13.74
N ALA A 292 7.54 -9.19 13.35
CA ALA A 292 8.96 -9.24 13.03
C ALA A 292 9.34 -8.29 11.88
N PHE A 293 8.42 -8.04 10.93
CA PHE A 293 8.58 -7.03 9.89
C PHE A 293 8.71 -5.58 10.41
N ARG A 294 8.41 -5.31 11.71
CA ARG A 294 8.63 -4.04 12.42
C ARG A 294 9.85 -4.08 13.36
N GLY A 295 10.73 -5.07 13.22
CA GLY A 295 11.89 -5.21 14.10
C GLY A 295 11.61 -5.93 15.43
N ALA A 296 10.36 -6.34 15.73
CA ALA A 296 10.06 -7.14 16.91
C ALA A 296 10.75 -8.50 16.80
N ALA A 297 11.55 -8.86 17.81
CA ALA A 297 12.27 -10.13 17.85
C ALA A 297 11.74 -11.01 18.98
N VAL A 298 11.41 -12.26 18.66
CA VAL A 298 11.03 -13.29 19.67
C VAL A 298 12.11 -13.42 20.76
N GLU A 299 13.35 -13.19 20.41
CA GLU A 299 14.52 -13.19 21.30
C GLU A 299 14.48 -12.08 22.35
N SER A 300 13.64 -11.06 22.14
CA SER A 300 13.43 -9.98 23.10
C SER A 300 12.99 -10.52 24.48
N LEU A 301 12.13 -11.53 24.49
CA LEU A 301 11.71 -12.19 25.72
C LEU A 301 12.80 -13.08 26.31
N ARG A 302 13.65 -13.68 25.47
CA ARG A 302 14.78 -14.52 25.90
C ARG A 302 15.87 -13.68 26.56
N GLY A 303 16.15 -12.51 26.05
CA GLY A 303 17.13 -11.56 26.60
C GLY A 303 16.81 -11.06 27.99
N LEU A 304 15.54 -11.15 28.45
CA LEU A 304 15.14 -10.68 29.77
C LEU A 304 15.90 -11.36 30.91
N SER A 305 16.21 -12.66 30.81
CA SER A 305 16.97 -13.40 31.83
C SER A 305 18.42 -12.90 31.98
N THR A 306 18.99 -12.39 30.89
CA THR A 306 20.34 -11.80 30.88
C THR A 306 20.32 -10.40 31.53
N TRP A 307 19.27 -9.62 31.31
CA TRP A 307 19.17 -8.26 31.86
C TRP A 307 18.72 -8.24 33.32
N TYR A 308 17.90 -9.20 33.71
CA TYR A 308 17.33 -9.29 35.05
C TYR A 308 17.69 -10.63 35.74
N PRO A 309 18.83 -10.67 36.41
CA PRO A 309 19.19 -11.89 37.20
C PRO A 309 18.09 -12.19 38.23
N GLY A 310 17.70 -13.45 38.34
CA GLY A 310 16.63 -13.89 39.24
C GLY A 310 15.22 -13.73 38.67
N LEU A 311 15.08 -13.54 37.36
CA LEU A 311 13.80 -13.53 36.65
C LEU A 311 12.98 -14.77 37.00
N ARG A 312 11.76 -14.56 37.49
CA ARG A 312 10.82 -15.65 37.81
C ARG A 312 9.85 -15.83 36.64
N HIS A 313 9.55 -17.11 36.35
CA HIS A 313 8.63 -17.48 35.28
C HIS A 313 7.30 -17.97 35.86
N VAL A 314 6.18 -17.51 35.26
CA VAL A 314 4.84 -18.05 35.53
C VAL A 314 4.19 -18.34 34.17
N VAL A 315 3.77 -19.59 33.97
CA VAL A 315 3.12 -20.02 32.73
C VAL A 315 1.62 -20.14 32.94
N LEU A 316 0.83 -19.40 32.14
CA LEU A 316 -0.64 -19.46 32.16
C LEU A 316 -1.11 -20.49 31.10
N ARG A 317 -1.71 -21.57 31.54
CA ARG A 317 -2.13 -22.67 30.66
C ARG A 317 -3.62 -22.77 30.42
N ARG A 318 -4.44 -22.22 31.33
CA ARG A 318 -5.90 -22.32 31.25
C ARG A 318 -6.47 -21.36 30.25
N ASN A 319 -6.98 -21.89 29.13
CA ASN A 319 -7.60 -21.09 28.08
C ASN A 319 -9.11 -20.97 28.34
N HIS A 320 -9.60 -19.73 28.40
CA HIS A 320 -10.99 -19.38 28.64
C HIS A 320 -11.75 -18.98 27.36
N ARG A 321 -11.07 -18.94 26.20
CA ARG A 321 -11.61 -18.52 24.91
C ARG A 321 -12.07 -19.71 24.07
N SER A 322 -11.14 -20.56 23.69
CA SER A 322 -11.34 -21.58 22.67
C SER A 322 -11.58 -22.96 23.26
N ARG A 323 -12.28 -23.80 22.52
CA ARG A 323 -12.52 -25.20 22.89
C ARG A 323 -11.35 -26.10 22.51
N SER A 324 -11.28 -27.28 23.15
CA SER A 324 -10.16 -28.24 23.04
C SER A 324 -9.78 -28.62 21.60
N PRO A 325 -10.67 -28.96 20.66
CA PRO A 325 -10.28 -29.31 19.29
C PRO A 325 -9.55 -28.18 18.55
N ILE A 326 -9.95 -26.92 18.78
CA ILE A 326 -9.31 -25.75 18.17
C ILE A 326 -7.88 -25.59 18.73
N LEU A 327 -7.74 -25.67 20.05
CA LEU A 327 -6.43 -25.58 20.71
C LEU A 327 -5.49 -26.72 20.30
N ALA A 328 -6.03 -27.94 20.17
CA ALA A 328 -5.23 -29.08 19.72
C ALA A 328 -4.72 -28.91 18.28
N ALA A 329 -5.57 -28.41 17.37
CA ALA A 329 -5.15 -28.13 16.00
C ALA A 329 -4.11 -26.99 15.93
N ALA A 330 -4.33 -25.89 16.67
CA ALA A 330 -3.39 -24.78 16.76
C ALA A 330 -2.04 -25.20 17.39
N HIS A 331 -2.08 -26.04 18.42
CA HIS A 331 -0.86 -26.56 19.06
C HIS A 331 -0.04 -27.43 18.11
N ARG A 332 -0.69 -28.36 17.36
CA ARG A 332 0.01 -29.15 16.34
C ARG A 332 0.71 -28.27 15.33
N LEU A 333 0.01 -27.25 14.79
CA LEU A 333 0.61 -26.31 13.86
C LEU A 333 1.86 -25.63 14.43
N ILE A 334 1.74 -24.99 15.62
CA ILE A 334 2.81 -24.16 16.15
C ILE A 334 4.02 -24.98 16.64
N SER A 335 3.83 -26.28 16.98
CA SER A 335 4.91 -27.18 17.37
C SER A 335 5.94 -27.41 16.25
N HIS A 336 5.59 -27.15 14.99
CA HIS A 336 6.55 -27.18 13.88
C HIS A 336 7.57 -26.03 13.90
N ASN A 337 7.44 -25.06 14.81
CA ASN A 337 8.44 -24.03 15.07
C ASN A 337 9.49 -24.44 16.11
N GLU A 338 9.43 -25.65 16.67
CA GLU A 338 10.49 -26.16 17.57
C GLU A 338 11.79 -26.39 16.77
N PRO A 339 12.97 -26.18 17.39
CA PRO A 339 13.23 -25.93 18.83
C PRO A 339 13.21 -24.44 19.24
N HIS A 340 12.79 -23.52 18.36
CA HIS A 340 12.91 -22.08 18.56
C HIS A 340 11.79 -21.46 19.41
N ARG A 341 10.98 -22.25 20.11
CA ARG A 341 9.94 -21.76 21.03
C ARG A 341 10.49 -21.60 22.46
N LEU A 342 10.03 -20.58 23.18
CA LEU A 342 10.37 -20.38 24.61
C LEU A 342 10.00 -21.60 25.45
N ALA A 343 8.91 -22.26 25.11
CA ALA A 343 8.50 -23.53 25.74
C ALA A 343 9.60 -24.60 25.78
N THR A 344 10.36 -24.72 24.71
CA THR A 344 11.41 -25.75 24.58
C THR A 344 12.67 -25.37 25.33
N LEU A 345 12.99 -24.08 25.45
CA LEU A 345 14.22 -23.59 26.07
C LEU A 345 14.22 -23.73 27.61
N ASP A 346 13.05 -23.46 28.23
CA ASP A 346 12.91 -23.51 29.71
C ASP A 346 12.33 -24.83 30.21
N GLY A 347 12.07 -25.80 29.32
CA GLY A 347 11.40 -27.07 29.65
C GLY A 347 9.98 -26.86 30.18
N ALA A 348 9.36 -25.69 29.91
CA ALA A 348 8.05 -25.35 30.39
C ALA A 348 6.97 -25.93 29.47
N ASP A 349 6.00 -26.67 30.03
CA ASP A 349 4.81 -27.06 29.27
C ASP A 349 3.89 -25.89 29.07
N THR A 350 3.84 -25.38 27.84
CA THR A 350 2.97 -24.25 27.41
C THR A 350 1.68 -24.72 26.73
N ALA A 351 1.43 -26.04 26.63
CA ALA A 351 0.22 -26.55 26.02
C ALA A 351 -1.04 -26.03 26.73
N LEU A 352 -1.95 -25.45 25.96
CA LEU A 352 -3.14 -24.80 26.49
C LEU A 352 -4.21 -25.82 26.89
N ILE A 353 -4.83 -25.61 28.02
CA ILE A 353 -5.90 -26.44 28.57
C ILE A 353 -7.23 -25.70 28.46
N ALA A 354 -8.14 -26.18 27.62
CA ALA A 354 -9.46 -25.60 27.49
C ALA A 354 -10.28 -25.71 28.77
N THR A 355 -10.78 -24.60 29.29
CA THR A 355 -11.73 -24.59 30.42
C THR A 355 -13.16 -24.48 29.94
N ARG A 356 -13.38 -24.03 28.69
CA ARG A 356 -14.70 -23.79 28.12
C ARG A 356 -15.33 -25.10 27.65
N ARG A 357 -16.54 -25.34 28.15
CA ARG A 357 -17.42 -26.43 27.70
C ARG A 357 -18.63 -25.85 26.96
N GLY A 358 -19.19 -26.56 26.00
CA GLY A 358 -20.39 -26.15 25.25
C GLY A 358 -21.31 -27.29 25.01
N ARG A 359 -22.59 -26.98 24.74
CA ARG A 359 -23.66 -27.99 24.49
C ARG A 359 -23.48 -28.69 23.13
N ARG A 360 -22.94 -27.98 22.11
CA ARG A 360 -22.63 -28.54 20.79
C ARG A 360 -21.15 -28.94 20.71
N PRO A 361 -20.78 -30.00 19.95
CA PRO A 361 -19.37 -30.31 19.71
C PRO A 361 -18.63 -29.11 19.09
N ALA A 362 -17.41 -28.87 19.52
CA ALA A 362 -16.54 -27.93 18.81
C ALA A 362 -16.13 -28.55 17.48
N MET A 363 -16.11 -27.78 16.42
CA MET A 363 -15.77 -28.26 15.09
C MET A 363 -14.52 -27.56 14.56
N VAL A 364 -13.58 -28.36 14.05
CA VAL A 364 -12.50 -27.89 13.17
C VAL A 364 -12.77 -28.53 11.81
N GLY A 365 -13.25 -27.72 10.88
CA GLY A 365 -13.61 -28.13 9.53
C GLY A 365 -12.56 -27.78 8.50
N LEU A 366 -12.54 -28.52 7.39
CA LEU A 366 -11.74 -28.21 6.21
C LEU A 366 -12.67 -28.17 4.99
N GLN A 367 -12.60 -27.10 4.21
CA GLN A 367 -13.32 -26.92 2.96
C GLN A 367 -12.33 -26.69 1.82
N ALA A 368 -12.52 -27.40 0.71
CA ALA A 368 -11.67 -27.30 -0.45
C ALA A 368 -12.52 -26.86 -1.66
N TYR A 369 -12.03 -25.88 -2.39
CA TYR A 369 -12.71 -25.25 -3.51
C TYR A 369 -11.86 -25.29 -4.78
N THR A 370 -12.49 -25.18 -5.94
CA THR A 370 -11.80 -25.20 -7.23
C THR A 370 -11.07 -23.88 -7.46
N SER A 371 -11.75 -22.74 -7.30
CA SER A 371 -11.21 -21.40 -7.54
C SER A 371 -11.40 -20.49 -6.34
N VAL A 372 -10.71 -19.32 -6.36
CA VAL A 372 -10.86 -18.28 -5.33
C VAL A 372 -12.31 -17.74 -5.29
N ALA A 373 -12.95 -17.63 -6.46
CA ALA A 373 -14.34 -17.20 -6.54
C ALA A 373 -15.29 -18.23 -5.90
N ASP A 374 -15.07 -19.54 -6.16
CA ASP A 374 -15.84 -20.62 -5.54
C ASP A 374 -15.65 -20.66 -4.02
N GLU A 375 -14.42 -20.40 -3.53
CA GLU A 375 -14.13 -20.30 -2.10
C GLU A 375 -14.93 -19.16 -1.47
N ALA A 376 -14.93 -17.98 -2.11
CA ALA A 376 -15.64 -16.82 -1.62
C ALA A 376 -17.17 -17.05 -1.61
N ASP A 377 -17.72 -17.57 -2.70
CA ASP A 377 -19.15 -17.87 -2.83
C ASP A 377 -19.59 -18.96 -1.86
N GLY A 378 -18.81 -20.02 -1.73
CA GLY A 378 -19.14 -21.13 -0.83
C GLY A 378 -19.16 -20.69 0.65
N ILE A 379 -18.19 -19.89 1.05
CA ILE A 379 -18.14 -19.32 2.41
C ILE A 379 -19.30 -18.35 2.62
N ALA A 380 -19.55 -17.44 1.66
CA ALA A 380 -20.64 -16.47 1.77
C ALA A 380 -22.03 -17.14 1.87
N ARG A 381 -22.29 -18.19 1.09
CA ARG A 381 -23.53 -19.01 1.20
C ARG A 381 -23.64 -19.69 2.56
N SER A 382 -22.56 -20.32 3.04
CA SER A 382 -22.54 -20.94 4.37
C SER A 382 -22.85 -19.92 5.47
N ILE A 383 -22.34 -18.69 5.34
CA ILE A 383 -22.64 -17.61 6.27
C ILE A 383 -24.10 -17.15 6.15
N ALA A 384 -24.62 -16.95 4.93
CA ALA A 384 -26.02 -16.58 4.71
C ALA A 384 -26.98 -17.60 5.32
N ASP A 385 -26.73 -18.90 5.11
CA ASP A 385 -27.54 -19.99 5.71
C ASP A 385 -27.52 -19.95 7.24
N ARG A 386 -26.35 -19.65 7.85
CA ARG A 386 -26.21 -19.49 9.30
C ARG A 386 -26.96 -18.28 9.83
N VAL A 387 -26.88 -17.16 9.12
CA VAL A 387 -27.59 -15.93 9.47
C VAL A 387 -29.10 -16.15 9.39
N MET A 388 -29.59 -16.79 8.32
CA MET A 388 -31.01 -17.20 8.22
C MET A 388 -31.43 -18.16 9.33
N SER A 389 -30.52 -18.99 9.83
CA SER A 389 -30.78 -19.91 10.95
C SER A 389 -30.64 -19.23 12.33
N GLY A 390 -30.45 -17.88 12.38
CA GLY A 390 -30.45 -17.10 13.62
C GLY A 390 -29.05 -16.86 14.23
N THR A 391 -27.95 -17.16 13.54
CA THR A 391 -26.61 -16.74 13.96
C THR A 391 -26.43 -15.26 13.65
N ARG A 392 -25.95 -14.46 14.61
CA ARG A 392 -25.72 -13.03 14.38
C ARG A 392 -24.51 -12.84 13.48
N PRO A 393 -24.59 -11.97 12.47
CA PRO A 393 -23.45 -11.64 11.59
C PRO A 393 -22.16 -11.30 12.36
N ARG A 394 -22.24 -10.50 13.43
CA ARG A 394 -21.08 -10.12 14.27
C ARG A 394 -20.36 -11.28 14.96
N ASP A 395 -21.01 -12.44 15.06
CA ASP A 395 -20.43 -13.65 15.67
C ASP A 395 -19.53 -14.43 14.69
N ILE A 396 -19.45 -13.99 13.42
CA ILE A 396 -18.72 -14.67 12.34
C ILE A 396 -17.59 -13.78 11.83
N ALA A 397 -16.41 -14.37 11.61
CA ALA A 397 -15.28 -13.71 10.97
C ALA A 397 -14.71 -14.52 9.80
N ILE A 398 -14.31 -13.83 8.73
CA ILE A 398 -13.49 -14.35 7.65
C ILE A 398 -12.11 -13.73 7.81
N LEU A 399 -11.10 -14.55 8.04
CA LEU A 399 -9.71 -14.12 8.24
C LEU A 399 -8.87 -14.54 7.03
N VAL A 400 -8.13 -13.57 6.48
CA VAL A 400 -7.28 -13.74 5.29
C VAL A 400 -5.87 -13.21 5.54
N ARG A 401 -4.93 -13.50 4.62
CA ARG A 401 -3.53 -13.09 4.77
C ARG A 401 -3.28 -11.63 4.45
N THR A 402 -3.86 -11.10 3.39
CA THR A 402 -3.64 -9.72 2.91
C THR A 402 -4.96 -8.97 2.76
N ASN A 403 -4.90 -7.62 2.70
CA ASN A 403 -6.09 -6.81 2.47
C ASN A 403 -6.74 -7.10 1.09
N ALA A 404 -5.93 -7.35 0.05
CA ALA A 404 -6.43 -7.70 -1.28
C ALA A 404 -7.23 -9.02 -1.28
N ASP A 405 -6.89 -9.94 -0.39
CA ASP A 405 -7.61 -11.22 -0.27
C ASP A 405 -9.02 -11.07 0.31
N THR A 406 -9.40 -9.90 0.87
CA THR A 406 -10.74 -9.66 1.42
C THR A 406 -11.78 -9.43 0.34
N GLU A 407 -11.38 -8.89 -0.82
CA GLU A 407 -12.27 -8.39 -1.85
C GLU A 407 -13.24 -9.45 -2.44
N PRO A 408 -12.81 -10.68 -2.80
CA PRO A 408 -13.73 -11.70 -3.30
C PRO A 408 -14.85 -12.03 -2.29
N PHE A 409 -14.50 -12.13 -1.01
CA PHE A 409 -15.46 -12.45 0.06
C PHE A 409 -16.47 -11.32 0.26
N ARG A 410 -16.02 -10.07 0.21
CA ARG A 410 -16.90 -8.89 0.32
C ARG A 410 -17.93 -8.88 -0.79
N ARG A 411 -17.47 -9.06 -2.06
CA ARG A 411 -18.38 -9.13 -3.22
C ARG A 411 -19.42 -10.21 -3.09
N SER A 412 -19.02 -11.41 -2.67
CA SER A 412 -19.95 -12.53 -2.51
C SER A 412 -20.97 -12.26 -1.37
N LEU A 413 -20.56 -11.61 -0.28
CA LEU A 413 -21.46 -11.21 0.80
C LEU A 413 -22.44 -10.12 0.34
N ASP A 414 -21.98 -9.12 -0.44
CA ASP A 414 -22.81 -8.08 -1.03
C ASP A 414 -23.91 -8.66 -1.93
N VAL A 415 -23.55 -9.59 -2.83
CA VAL A 415 -24.50 -10.27 -3.72
C VAL A 415 -25.59 -11.02 -2.93
N LEU A 416 -25.24 -11.59 -1.78
CA LEU A 416 -26.17 -12.32 -0.93
C LEU A 416 -26.87 -11.42 0.11
N GLY A 417 -26.63 -10.11 0.11
CA GLY A 417 -27.23 -9.16 1.04
C GLY A 417 -26.81 -9.37 2.51
N VAL A 418 -25.68 -10.02 2.76
CA VAL A 418 -25.15 -10.25 4.10
C VAL A 418 -24.30 -9.05 4.54
N PRO A 419 -24.65 -8.37 5.65
CA PRO A 419 -23.88 -7.23 6.11
C PRO A 419 -22.47 -7.66 6.54
N TRP A 420 -21.46 -6.93 6.10
CA TRP A 420 -20.06 -7.17 6.44
C TRP A 420 -19.36 -5.89 6.87
N ARG A 421 -18.25 -6.05 7.60
CA ARG A 421 -17.36 -4.96 8.01
C ARG A 421 -15.91 -5.35 7.86
N THR A 422 -15.05 -4.38 7.56
CA THR A 422 -13.58 -4.56 7.54
C THR A 422 -12.94 -3.66 8.59
N GLY A 423 -11.76 -4.03 9.04
CA GLY A 423 -10.96 -3.17 9.92
C GLY A 423 -10.20 -2.12 9.12
N GLY A 424 -10.83 -0.96 8.86
CA GLY A 424 -10.16 0.20 8.30
C GLY A 424 -9.45 -0.06 6.96
N SER A 425 -10.06 -0.78 6.02
CA SER A 425 -9.45 -1.10 4.72
C SER A 425 -9.99 -0.25 3.56
N GLY A 426 -11.02 0.56 3.77
CA GLY A 426 -11.50 1.52 2.78
C GLY A 426 -10.70 2.81 2.87
N ARG A 427 -10.04 3.20 1.78
CA ARG A 427 -9.47 4.55 1.67
C ARG A 427 -10.62 5.55 1.65
N LEU A 428 -10.60 6.54 2.53
CA LEU A 428 -11.64 7.55 2.61
C LEU A 428 -11.87 8.22 1.25
N ALA A 429 -10.80 8.56 0.55
CA ALA A 429 -10.85 9.22 -0.77
C ALA A 429 -11.39 8.32 -1.90
N ALA A 430 -11.43 6.99 -1.72
CA ALA A 430 -11.95 6.06 -2.73
C ALA A 430 -13.50 5.99 -2.74
N HIS A 431 -14.15 6.40 -1.64
CA HIS A 431 -15.61 6.37 -1.56
C HIS A 431 -16.27 7.42 -2.48
N PRO A 432 -17.33 7.06 -3.21
CA PRO A 432 -17.92 7.92 -4.23
C PRO A 432 -18.26 9.33 -3.73
N GLU A 433 -18.90 9.44 -2.54
CA GLU A 433 -19.30 10.71 -1.95
C GLU A 433 -18.11 11.60 -1.59
N VAL A 434 -17.01 11.03 -1.11
CA VAL A 434 -15.77 11.76 -0.75
C VAL A 434 -14.99 12.14 -2.00
N ARG A 435 -14.86 11.21 -2.95
CA ARG A 435 -14.18 11.42 -4.22
C ARG A 435 -14.80 12.57 -5.02
N ASP A 436 -16.13 12.65 -5.08
CA ASP A 436 -16.84 13.73 -5.75
C ASP A 436 -16.59 15.09 -5.08
N LEU A 437 -16.55 15.13 -3.75
CA LEU A 437 -16.26 16.34 -3.00
C LEU A 437 -14.80 16.79 -3.15
N LEU A 438 -13.87 15.86 -3.20
CA LEU A 438 -12.44 16.15 -3.48
C LEU A 438 -12.27 16.67 -4.91
N ALA A 439 -12.96 16.09 -5.90
CA ALA A 439 -12.94 16.58 -7.27
C ALA A 439 -13.50 18.00 -7.36
N PHE A 440 -14.60 18.31 -6.65
CA PHE A 440 -15.12 19.67 -6.56
C PHE A 440 -14.12 20.64 -5.93
N LEU A 441 -13.46 20.28 -4.83
CA LEU A 441 -12.46 21.13 -4.21
C LEU A 441 -11.25 21.38 -5.12
N ARG A 442 -10.82 20.37 -5.89
CA ARG A 442 -9.75 20.54 -6.90
C ARG A 442 -10.16 21.50 -7.99
N LEU A 443 -11.43 21.47 -8.44
CA LEU A 443 -11.96 22.45 -9.40
C LEU A 443 -12.03 23.87 -8.84
N VAL A 444 -12.29 24.04 -7.55
CA VAL A 444 -12.25 25.37 -6.92
C VAL A 444 -10.85 25.98 -7.02
N VAL A 445 -9.80 25.17 -6.95
CA VAL A 445 -8.41 25.60 -7.05
C VAL A 445 -7.93 25.69 -8.50
N ASP A 446 -8.29 24.71 -9.32
CA ASP A 446 -7.95 24.63 -10.74
C ASP A 446 -9.20 24.28 -11.57
N PRO A 447 -9.96 25.29 -12.02
CA PRO A 447 -11.16 25.08 -12.83
C PRO A 447 -10.89 24.46 -14.19
N ASP A 448 -9.64 24.49 -14.68
CA ASP A 448 -9.25 23.95 -15.98
C ASP A 448 -8.91 22.45 -15.92
N SER A 449 -8.96 21.83 -14.72
CA SER A 449 -8.81 20.37 -14.55
C SER A 449 -9.94 19.61 -15.26
N GLY A 450 -9.65 19.07 -16.43
CA GLY A 450 -10.64 18.38 -17.25
C GLY A 450 -11.17 17.09 -16.66
N THR A 451 -10.35 16.35 -15.91
CA THR A 451 -10.74 15.10 -15.22
C THR A 451 -11.71 15.39 -14.08
N ASP A 452 -11.40 16.38 -13.24
CA ASP A 452 -12.25 16.75 -12.12
C ASP A 452 -13.57 17.36 -12.59
N LEU A 453 -13.53 18.18 -13.66
CA LEU A 453 -14.75 18.74 -14.26
C LEU A 453 -15.66 17.65 -14.82
N TYR A 454 -15.09 16.63 -15.47
CA TYR A 454 -15.85 15.48 -15.93
C TYR A 454 -16.53 14.73 -14.77
N GLN A 455 -15.79 14.44 -13.70
CA GLN A 455 -16.30 13.76 -12.51
C GLN A 455 -17.47 14.53 -11.89
N VAL A 456 -17.31 15.83 -11.66
CA VAL A 456 -18.33 16.66 -11.04
C VAL A 456 -19.55 16.84 -11.96
N ALA A 457 -19.34 17.05 -13.25
CA ALA A 457 -20.42 17.26 -14.21
C ALA A 457 -21.30 16.01 -14.40
N THR A 458 -20.70 14.80 -14.37
CA THR A 458 -21.44 13.54 -14.49
C THR A 458 -22.04 13.05 -13.18
N GLY A 459 -21.48 13.47 -12.06
CA GLY A 459 -21.96 13.13 -10.71
C GLY A 459 -23.19 13.93 -10.27
N ALA A 460 -23.80 13.50 -9.17
CA ALA A 460 -24.84 14.27 -8.51
C ALA A 460 -24.25 15.56 -7.91
N PRO A 461 -24.94 16.70 -7.96
CA PRO A 461 -26.34 16.89 -8.37
C PRO A 461 -26.53 17.30 -9.84
N TYR A 462 -25.49 17.29 -10.65
CA TYR A 462 -25.55 17.85 -12.01
C TYR A 462 -25.99 16.80 -13.04
N GLY A 463 -25.46 15.58 -13.03
CA GLY A 463 -25.90 14.45 -13.83
C GLY A 463 -25.94 14.71 -15.35
N MET A 464 -24.94 15.42 -15.89
CA MET A 464 -24.91 15.78 -17.31
C MET A 464 -24.78 14.53 -18.18
N GLY A 465 -25.60 14.43 -19.23
CA GLY A 465 -25.63 13.29 -20.15
C GLY A 465 -24.32 13.12 -20.92
N GLY A 466 -23.85 11.88 -21.08
CA GLY A 466 -22.57 11.57 -21.70
C GLY A 466 -22.42 12.07 -23.13
N THR A 467 -23.49 12.04 -23.94
CA THR A 467 -23.47 12.51 -25.34
C THR A 467 -23.25 14.02 -25.42
N ASP A 468 -23.97 14.79 -24.62
CA ASP A 468 -23.86 16.26 -24.59
C ASP A 468 -22.51 16.69 -24.01
N LEU A 469 -22.03 16.01 -22.95
CA LEU A 469 -20.73 16.29 -22.36
C LEU A 469 -19.60 15.98 -23.36
N THR A 470 -19.69 14.90 -24.11
CA THR A 470 -18.74 14.59 -25.18
C THR A 470 -18.72 15.70 -26.25
N ALA A 471 -19.87 16.24 -26.62
CA ALA A 471 -19.95 17.37 -27.58
C ALA A 471 -19.26 18.64 -27.03
N ILE A 472 -19.42 18.93 -25.74
CA ILE A 472 -18.73 20.06 -25.07
C ILE A 472 -17.20 19.83 -25.07
N LEU A 473 -16.74 18.64 -24.70
CA LEU A 473 -15.31 18.28 -24.65
C LEU A 473 -14.68 18.31 -26.05
N ASP A 474 -15.39 17.85 -27.07
CA ASP A 474 -14.96 17.92 -28.47
C ASP A 474 -14.85 19.35 -28.97
N HIS A 475 -15.80 20.20 -28.59
CA HIS A 475 -15.77 21.61 -28.94
C HIS A 475 -14.58 22.31 -28.28
N ALA A 476 -14.33 22.06 -27.01
CA ALA A 476 -13.21 22.58 -26.26
C ALA A 476 -11.86 22.21 -26.93
N ARG A 477 -11.70 20.91 -27.27
CA ARG A 477 -10.50 20.39 -27.94
C ARG A 477 -10.26 21.05 -29.29
N ARG A 478 -11.31 21.20 -30.13
CA ARG A 478 -11.19 21.85 -31.47
C ARG A 478 -10.84 23.34 -31.37
N ARG A 479 -11.21 24.00 -30.28
CA ARG A 479 -10.93 25.40 -30.04
C ARG A 479 -9.67 25.65 -29.20
N HIS A 480 -8.95 24.58 -28.78
CA HIS A 480 -7.81 24.66 -27.88
C HIS A 480 -8.12 25.47 -26.61
N ARG A 481 -9.32 25.27 -26.04
CA ARG A 481 -9.77 25.88 -24.78
C ARG A 481 -10.06 24.84 -23.73
N SER A 482 -10.02 25.23 -22.46
CA SER A 482 -10.43 24.32 -21.41
C SER A 482 -11.94 24.04 -21.46
N PRO A 483 -12.39 22.86 -21.03
CA PRO A 483 -13.82 22.55 -20.93
C PRO A 483 -14.60 23.55 -20.04
N TRP A 484 -13.98 24.05 -18.97
CA TRP A 484 -14.55 25.08 -18.10
C TRP A 484 -14.83 26.37 -18.85
N GLN A 485 -13.86 26.89 -19.61
CA GLN A 485 -14.02 28.11 -20.40
C GLN A 485 -15.14 27.97 -21.42
N VAL A 486 -15.26 26.80 -22.05
CA VAL A 486 -16.32 26.51 -23.00
C VAL A 486 -17.69 26.43 -22.31
N MET A 487 -17.80 25.76 -21.17
CA MET A 487 -19.06 25.71 -20.42
C MET A 487 -19.51 27.11 -19.97
N ALA A 488 -18.58 27.96 -19.52
CA ALA A 488 -18.90 29.33 -19.16
C ALA A 488 -19.42 30.14 -20.37
N GLU A 489 -18.78 30.00 -21.54
CA GLU A 489 -19.21 30.62 -22.79
C GLU A 489 -20.60 30.14 -23.26
N LEU A 490 -20.84 28.82 -23.15
CA LEU A 490 -22.14 28.23 -23.55
C LEU A 490 -23.31 28.64 -22.65
N VAL A 491 -23.03 29.03 -21.40
CA VAL A 491 -24.04 29.62 -20.52
C VAL A 491 -24.49 30.99 -21.04
N ASP A 492 -23.52 31.78 -21.50
CA ASP A 492 -23.79 33.14 -22.05
C ASP A 492 -24.28 33.09 -23.50
N GLN A 493 -23.86 32.08 -24.28
CA GLN A 493 -24.18 31.91 -25.70
C GLN A 493 -24.70 30.50 -26.02
N PRO A 494 -25.93 30.15 -25.63
CA PRO A 494 -26.44 28.76 -25.69
C PRO A 494 -26.67 28.23 -27.12
N GLY A 495 -26.60 29.10 -28.13
CA GLY A 495 -26.76 28.72 -29.54
C GLY A 495 -25.54 28.09 -30.21
N ILE A 496 -24.36 28.09 -29.57
CA ILE A 496 -23.11 27.57 -30.15
C ILE A 496 -23.17 26.06 -30.33
N LEU A 497 -23.76 25.34 -29.35
CA LEU A 497 -23.92 23.87 -29.39
C LEU A 497 -25.39 23.48 -29.17
N ARG A 498 -25.84 22.46 -29.89
CA ARG A 498 -27.14 21.83 -29.64
C ARG A 498 -27.01 20.84 -28.47
N LEU A 499 -27.47 21.27 -27.31
CA LEU A 499 -27.48 20.48 -26.09
C LEU A 499 -28.93 20.26 -25.61
N SER A 500 -29.18 19.17 -24.88
CA SER A 500 -30.48 18.95 -24.22
C SER A 500 -30.78 20.06 -23.19
N GLU A 501 -32.04 20.33 -22.91
CA GLU A 501 -32.43 21.33 -21.90
C GLU A 501 -31.97 20.91 -20.50
N ALA A 502 -32.02 19.61 -20.22
CA ALA A 502 -31.45 19.03 -18.96
C ALA A 502 -29.98 19.38 -18.79
N THR A 503 -29.16 19.15 -19.83
CA THR A 503 -27.73 19.49 -19.78
C THR A 503 -27.49 20.99 -19.69
N ARG A 504 -28.25 21.83 -20.41
CA ARG A 504 -28.15 23.30 -20.29
C ARG A 504 -28.44 23.78 -18.86
N SER A 505 -29.49 23.22 -18.23
CA SER A 505 -29.86 23.58 -16.87
C SER A 505 -28.77 23.15 -15.87
N ALA A 506 -28.29 21.90 -15.98
CA ALA A 506 -27.21 21.36 -15.14
C ALA A 506 -25.91 22.16 -15.30
N MET A 507 -25.53 22.51 -16.54
CA MET A 507 -24.36 23.31 -16.85
C MET A 507 -24.45 24.73 -16.24
N ARG A 508 -25.58 25.40 -16.35
CA ARG A 508 -25.81 26.73 -15.71
C ARG A 508 -25.64 26.63 -14.19
N ARG A 509 -26.22 25.61 -13.57
CA ARG A 509 -26.07 25.38 -12.12
C ARG A 509 -24.61 25.16 -11.77
N LEU A 510 -23.90 24.23 -12.44
CA LEU A 510 -22.48 23.92 -12.18
C LEU A 510 -21.62 25.19 -12.30
N VAL A 511 -21.80 25.97 -13.39
CA VAL A 511 -21.02 27.20 -13.61
C VAL A 511 -21.31 28.23 -12.50
N THR A 512 -22.55 28.38 -12.08
CA THR A 512 -22.93 29.29 -10.99
C THR A 512 -22.35 28.86 -9.65
N ASP A 513 -22.48 27.57 -9.29
CA ASP A 513 -22.00 27.02 -8.02
C ASP A 513 -20.48 27.09 -7.92
N LEU A 514 -19.79 26.77 -9.01
CA LEU A 514 -18.33 26.80 -9.04
C LEU A 514 -17.77 28.23 -8.98
N LYS A 515 -18.36 29.18 -9.71
CA LYS A 515 -18.00 30.62 -9.61
C LYS A 515 -18.18 31.13 -8.18
N ALA A 516 -19.28 30.78 -7.51
CA ALA A 516 -19.54 31.17 -6.12
C ALA A 516 -18.52 30.53 -5.16
N ALA A 517 -18.19 29.25 -5.34
CA ALA A 517 -17.21 28.55 -4.51
C ALA A 517 -15.79 29.10 -4.71
N ILE A 518 -15.40 29.44 -5.96
CA ILE A 518 -14.10 30.07 -6.25
C ILE A 518 -14.02 31.42 -5.55
N ALA A 519 -15.06 32.28 -5.67
CA ALA A 519 -15.07 33.58 -4.99
C ALA A 519 -14.97 33.43 -3.46
N ALA A 520 -15.74 32.52 -2.87
CA ALA A 520 -15.67 32.23 -1.43
C ALA A 520 -14.29 31.70 -0.98
N SER A 521 -13.60 30.92 -1.82
CA SER A 521 -12.32 30.28 -1.48
C SER A 521 -11.17 31.27 -1.25
N HIS A 522 -11.29 32.51 -1.72
CA HIS A 522 -10.28 33.54 -1.50
C HIS A 522 -10.26 34.07 -0.06
N GLU A 523 -11.41 34.02 0.64
CA GLU A 523 -11.58 34.61 1.96
C GLU A 523 -11.93 33.59 3.04
N GLN A 524 -12.57 32.48 2.66
CA GLN A 524 -13.11 31.50 3.61
C GLN A 524 -12.25 30.24 3.70
N PRO A 525 -12.25 29.58 4.89
CA PRO A 525 -11.64 28.26 5.05
C PRO A 525 -12.27 27.22 4.10
N VAL A 526 -11.45 26.30 3.58
CA VAL A 526 -11.87 25.24 2.64
C VAL A 526 -13.08 24.45 3.14
N ALA A 527 -13.13 24.13 4.43
CA ALA A 527 -14.26 23.43 5.05
C ALA A 527 -15.57 24.24 4.95
N THR A 528 -15.51 25.58 5.10
CA THR A 528 -16.67 26.47 4.97
C THR A 528 -17.16 26.51 3.52
N VAL A 529 -16.24 26.60 2.55
CA VAL A 529 -16.57 26.57 1.11
C VAL A 529 -17.26 25.25 0.75
N LEU A 530 -16.73 24.12 1.21
CA LEU A 530 -17.32 22.80 0.96
C LEU A 530 -18.69 22.64 1.61
N TYR A 531 -18.85 23.12 2.85
CA TYR A 531 -20.16 23.11 3.51
C TYR A 531 -21.19 23.95 2.78
N GLY A 532 -20.79 25.14 2.30
CA GLY A 532 -21.63 26.00 1.46
C GLY A 532 -22.12 25.26 0.20
N HIS A 533 -21.22 24.55 -0.49
CA HIS A 533 -21.56 23.72 -1.66
C HIS A 533 -22.55 22.59 -1.32
N LEU A 534 -22.30 21.84 -0.24
CA LEU A 534 -23.21 20.77 0.19
C LEU A 534 -24.62 21.26 0.50
N ARG A 535 -24.73 22.45 1.10
CA ARG A 535 -26.04 23.07 1.42
C ARG A 535 -26.73 23.57 0.15
N SER A 536 -26.03 24.33 -0.70
CA SER A 536 -26.63 24.93 -1.90
C SER A 536 -27.12 23.90 -2.91
N THR A 537 -26.42 22.77 -2.99
CA THR A 537 -26.78 21.65 -3.87
C THR A 537 -27.82 20.68 -3.29
N GLY A 538 -28.19 20.82 -2.01
CA GLY A 538 -29.09 19.90 -1.32
C GLY A 538 -28.45 18.54 -0.92
N ARG A 539 -27.16 18.32 -1.20
CA ARG A 539 -26.46 17.06 -0.87
C ARG A 539 -26.40 16.81 0.64
N TYR A 540 -26.28 17.88 1.43
CA TYR A 540 -26.28 17.74 2.90
C TYR A 540 -27.61 17.15 3.39
N ALA A 541 -28.75 17.68 2.91
CA ALA A 541 -30.07 17.16 3.29
C ALA A 541 -30.27 15.70 2.83
N ALA A 542 -29.78 15.34 1.64
CA ALA A 542 -29.84 13.97 1.14
C ALA A 542 -29.04 12.98 2.01
N LEU A 543 -27.82 13.36 2.43
CA LEU A 543 -26.99 12.55 3.34
C LEU A 543 -27.65 12.36 4.72
N VAL A 544 -28.28 13.41 5.25
CA VAL A 544 -29.01 13.31 6.52
C VAL A 544 -30.22 12.38 6.40
N ALA A 545 -31.02 12.53 5.34
CA ALA A 545 -32.16 11.66 5.10
C ALA A 545 -31.75 10.17 4.92
N GLN A 546 -30.61 9.91 4.27
CA GLN A 546 -30.07 8.57 4.14
C GLN A 546 -29.65 7.98 5.52
N ALA A 547 -29.00 8.80 6.35
CA ALA A 547 -28.65 8.41 7.71
C ALA A 547 -29.88 8.12 8.59
N GLU A 548 -30.94 8.94 8.48
CA GLU A 548 -32.23 8.73 9.17
C GLU A 548 -32.94 7.43 8.70
N ALA A 549 -32.71 7.03 7.44
CA ALA A 549 -33.21 5.77 6.89
C ALA A 549 -32.38 4.53 7.33
N GLY A 550 -31.31 4.74 8.12
CA GLY A 550 -30.47 3.67 8.71
C GLY A 550 -29.12 3.46 8.03
N ASP A 551 -28.78 4.21 6.98
CA ASP A 551 -27.46 4.18 6.36
C ASP A 551 -26.70 5.50 6.63
N ASP A 552 -26.01 5.56 7.76
CA ASP A 552 -25.22 6.72 8.20
C ASP A 552 -23.76 6.70 7.68
N GLY A 553 -23.33 5.64 6.99
CA GLY A 553 -21.97 5.48 6.49
C GLY A 553 -21.48 6.66 5.63
N PRO A 554 -22.21 7.08 4.58
CA PRO A 554 -21.82 8.24 3.75
C PRO A 554 -21.69 9.55 4.54
N LEU A 555 -22.60 9.79 5.49
CA LEU A 555 -22.54 11.00 6.33
C LEU A 555 -21.30 10.99 7.24
N ARG A 556 -20.97 9.85 7.85
CA ARG A 556 -19.76 9.69 8.68
C ARG A 556 -18.49 9.92 7.88
N ARG A 557 -18.39 9.38 6.67
CA ARG A 557 -17.20 9.58 5.79
C ARG A 557 -17.05 11.04 5.36
N VAL A 558 -18.13 11.71 5.07
CA VAL A 558 -18.11 13.16 4.80
C VAL A 558 -17.66 13.94 6.05
N ALA A 559 -18.10 13.57 7.26
CA ALA A 559 -17.64 14.17 8.50
C ALA A 559 -16.12 13.98 8.70
N GLN A 560 -15.59 12.77 8.42
CA GLN A 560 -14.15 12.49 8.46
C GLN A 560 -13.36 13.36 7.47
N LEU A 561 -13.90 13.58 6.25
CA LEU A 561 -13.29 14.52 5.31
C LEU A 561 -13.20 15.95 5.90
N PHE A 562 -14.26 16.41 6.58
CA PHE A 562 -14.24 17.74 7.23
C PHE A 562 -13.20 17.82 8.34
N GLU A 563 -13.04 16.78 9.15
CA GLU A 563 -12.00 16.70 10.18
C GLU A 563 -10.60 16.74 9.56
N LEU A 564 -10.39 15.99 8.48
CA LEU A 564 -9.13 15.99 7.73
C LEU A 564 -8.81 17.40 7.19
N LEU A 565 -9.77 18.07 6.54
CA LEU A 565 -9.58 19.42 6.00
C LEU A 565 -9.27 20.45 7.09
N ARG A 566 -9.94 20.38 8.25
CA ARG A 566 -9.69 21.28 9.39
C ARG A 566 -8.30 21.04 9.99
N GLY A 567 -7.93 19.77 10.14
CA GLY A 567 -6.61 19.39 10.66
C GLY A 567 -5.49 19.94 9.77
N GLN A 568 -5.59 19.81 8.45
CA GLN A 568 -4.60 20.37 7.52
C GLN A 568 -4.56 21.91 7.55
N GLY A 569 -5.70 22.58 7.60
CA GLY A 569 -5.75 24.03 7.70
C GLY A 569 -5.06 24.58 8.97
N THR A 570 -5.20 23.89 10.08
CA THR A 570 -4.50 24.22 11.33
C THR A 570 -2.99 24.02 11.21
N LEU A 571 -2.54 22.95 10.54
CA LEU A 571 -1.13 22.64 10.35
C LEU A 571 -0.40 23.63 9.44
N LEU A 572 -1.08 24.09 8.39
CA LEU A 572 -0.50 24.99 7.38
C LEU A 572 -0.58 26.47 7.76
N ALA A 573 -1.21 26.81 8.89
CA ALA A 573 -1.52 28.19 9.29
C ALA A 573 -2.34 29.00 8.27
N ASP A 574 -2.83 28.33 7.20
CA ASP A 574 -3.72 28.89 6.18
C ASP A 574 -4.74 27.83 5.81
N ALA A 575 -6.01 28.07 6.11
CA ALA A 575 -7.10 27.14 5.89
C ALA A 575 -7.80 27.31 4.53
N ARG A 576 -7.29 28.17 3.63
CA ARG A 576 -7.90 28.42 2.31
C ARG A 576 -7.66 27.26 1.35
N ALA A 577 -8.60 27.09 0.41
CA ALA A 577 -8.55 25.98 -0.55
C ALA A 577 -7.25 25.93 -1.38
N ALA A 578 -6.75 27.10 -1.81
CA ALA A 578 -5.52 27.20 -2.60
C ALA A 578 -4.27 26.60 -1.91
N VAL A 579 -4.26 26.53 -0.57
CA VAL A 579 -3.16 25.95 0.21
C VAL A 579 -3.47 24.52 0.64
N VAL A 580 -4.66 24.31 1.21
CA VAL A 580 -5.03 23.00 1.80
C VAL A 580 -5.23 21.91 0.74
N VAL A 581 -5.86 22.21 -0.40
CA VAL A 581 -6.23 21.18 -1.38
C VAL A 581 -5.00 20.56 -2.08
N PRO A 582 -4.01 21.34 -2.58
CA PRO A 582 -2.78 20.76 -3.14
C PRO A 582 -1.98 19.96 -2.12
N HIS A 583 -1.92 20.44 -0.87
CA HIS A 583 -1.24 19.72 0.22
C HIS A 583 -1.93 18.39 0.54
N LEU A 584 -3.27 18.41 0.69
CA LEU A 584 -4.06 17.20 0.91
C LEU A 584 -3.89 16.20 -0.23
N ARG A 585 -3.90 16.66 -1.49
CA ARG A 585 -3.64 15.79 -2.65
C ARG A 585 -2.26 15.11 -2.52
N SER A 586 -1.23 15.88 -2.20
CA SER A 586 0.12 15.33 -2.02
C SER A 586 0.20 14.31 -0.89
N LEU A 587 -0.52 14.53 0.21
CA LEU A 587 -0.62 13.57 1.32
C LEU A 587 -1.36 12.29 0.91
N LEU A 588 -2.48 12.40 0.20
CA LEU A 588 -3.23 11.24 -0.29
C LEU A 588 -2.40 10.41 -1.29
N ASP A 589 -1.66 11.08 -2.19
CA ASP A 589 -0.72 10.44 -3.12
C ASP A 589 0.44 9.75 -2.39
N ALA A 590 0.86 10.28 -1.23
CA ALA A 590 1.86 9.68 -0.34
C ALA A 590 1.29 8.56 0.56
N GLY A 591 0.02 8.20 0.39
CA GLY A 591 -0.62 7.12 1.15
C GLY A 591 -1.28 7.53 2.47
N ALA A 592 -1.43 8.84 2.74
CA ALA A 592 -2.13 9.38 3.92
C ALA A 592 -3.66 9.30 3.82
N ASP A 593 -4.20 8.31 3.14
CA ASP A 593 -5.65 8.16 3.05
C ASP A 593 -6.17 7.45 4.32
N PRO A 594 -6.84 8.16 5.24
CA PRO A 594 -7.29 7.55 6.48
C PRO A 594 -8.30 6.43 6.19
N ALA A 595 -8.27 5.41 7.04
CA ALA A 595 -9.26 4.35 6.97
C ALA A 595 -10.66 4.91 7.19
N ALA A 596 -11.58 4.58 6.30
CA ALA A 596 -12.94 5.11 6.31
C ALA A 596 -13.79 4.65 7.50
N ASP A 597 -13.42 3.56 8.18
CA ASP A 597 -14.16 3.04 9.34
C ASP A 597 -13.21 2.36 10.33
N ASP A 598 -13.17 2.82 11.57
CA ASP A 598 -12.77 1.98 12.70
C ASP A 598 -13.83 0.90 12.94
N LEU A 599 -13.36 -0.30 13.31
CA LEU A 599 -14.23 -1.41 13.69
C LEU A 599 -15.12 -0.96 14.88
N ASP A 600 -16.33 -0.52 14.60
CA ASP A 600 -17.34 -0.40 15.63
C ASP A 600 -17.75 -1.80 16.05
N PRO A 601 -17.43 -2.25 17.29
CA PRO A 601 -17.76 -3.60 17.73
C PRO A 601 -19.27 -3.85 17.85
N ASP A 602 -20.08 -2.80 17.88
CA ASP A 602 -21.51 -2.89 18.08
C ASP A 602 -22.29 -3.08 16.79
N VAL A 603 -21.66 -2.89 15.63
CA VAL A 603 -22.30 -3.16 14.32
C VAL A 603 -22.51 -4.66 14.13
N ASP A 604 -23.76 -5.08 13.86
CA ASP A 604 -24.09 -6.48 13.60
C ASP A 604 -23.78 -6.89 12.15
N ALA A 605 -22.49 -7.09 11.86
CA ALA A 605 -21.97 -7.42 10.54
C ALA A 605 -20.83 -8.44 10.62
N VAL A 606 -20.66 -9.25 9.56
CA VAL A 606 -19.58 -10.23 9.43
C VAL A 606 -18.24 -9.52 9.36
N ALA A 607 -17.28 -9.91 10.19
CA ALA A 607 -15.94 -9.33 10.18
C ALA A 607 -15.10 -9.97 9.07
N VAL A 608 -14.69 -9.20 8.05
CA VAL A 608 -13.76 -9.64 6.97
C VAL A 608 -12.42 -8.94 7.17
N LEU A 609 -11.44 -9.64 7.73
CA LEU A 609 -10.21 -9.05 8.26
C LEU A 609 -8.96 -9.79 7.80
N THR A 610 -7.81 -9.09 7.79
CA THR A 610 -6.54 -9.81 7.82
C THR A 610 -6.28 -10.39 9.22
N VAL A 611 -5.51 -11.49 9.29
CA VAL A 611 -5.15 -12.09 10.58
C VAL A 611 -4.44 -11.10 11.50
N HIS A 612 -3.60 -10.21 10.96
CA HIS A 612 -2.94 -9.16 11.75
C HIS A 612 -3.95 -8.24 12.46
N LYS A 613 -4.98 -7.78 11.74
CA LYS A 613 -6.04 -6.92 12.30
C LYS A 613 -6.95 -7.66 13.29
N ALA A 614 -7.01 -8.99 13.20
CA ALA A 614 -7.78 -9.82 14.11
C ALA A 614 -7.05 -10.11 15.43
N LYS A 615 -5.75 -9.72 15.58
CA LYS A 615 -5.02 -9.88 16.85
C LYS A 615 -5.74 -9.07 17.95
N GLY A 616 -5.92 -9.69 19.13
CA GLY A 616 -6.71 -9.11 20.22
C GLY A 616 -8.22 -9.41 20.16
N LEU A 617 -8.79 -9.65 18.98
CA LEU A 617 -10.21 -9.95 18.81
C LEU A 617 -10.52 -11.44 19.03
N GLU A 618 -11.82 -11.78 19.15
CA GLU A 618 -12.30 -13.17 19.24
C GLU A 618 -13.72 -13.30 18.69
N PHE A 619 -14.00 -14.42 18.02
CA PHE A 619 -15.28 -14.67 17.36
C PHE A 619 -15.78 -16.09 17.66
N PRO A 620 -17.08 -16.32 17.84
CA PRO A 620 -17.65 -17.67 17.95
C PRO A 620 -17.29 -18.56 16.76
N ILE A 621 -17.34 -18.04 15.53
CA ILE A 621 -17.09 -18.78 14.29
C ILE A 621 -16.03 -18.04 13.49
N VAL A 622 -14.98 -18.75 13.07
CA VAL A 622 -13.90 -18.22 12.23
C VAL A 622 -13.74 -19.07 10.98
N HIS A 623 -13.78 -18.43 9.82
CA HIS A 623 -13.31 -18.96 8.56
C HIS A 623 -11.89 -18.44 8.32
N LEU A 624 -10.89 -19.30 8.33
CA LEU A 624 -9.51 -18.97 7.97
C LEU A 624 -9.30 -19.40 6.52
N ALA A 625 -9.36 -18.42 5.61
CA ALA A 625 -9.47 -18.64 4.17
C ALA A 625 -8.16 -18.39 3.41
N GLY A 626 -8.09 -18.92 2.18
CA GLY A 626 -6.95 -18.71 1.29
C GLY A 626 -5.70 -19.49 1.66
N LEU A 627 -5.83 -20.64 2.33
CA LEU A 627 -4.71 -21.49 2.77
C LEU A 627 -4.07 -22.26 1.60
N ALA A 628 -3.32 -21.56 0.74
CA ALA A 628 -2.60 -22.12 -0.41
C ALA A 628 -1.14 -21.63 -0.43
N GLU A 629 -0.21 -22.48 -0.94
CA GLU A 629 1.20 -22.11 -1.08
C GLU A 629 1.37 -20.81 -1.88
N GLY A 630 2.22 -19.91 -1.37
CA GLY A 630 2.50 -18.61 -1.97
C GLY A 630 1.41 -17.56 -1.75
N ARG A 631 0.33 -17.91 -1.03
CA ARG A 631 -0.70 -17.00 -0.52
C ARG A 631 -0.76 -16.98 1.00
N PHE A 632 -0.89 -18.15 1.61
CA PHE A 632 -0.77 -18.35 3.06
C PHE A 632 -0.22 -19.77 3.33
N PRO A 633 1.08 -19.97 3.54
CA PRO A 633 2.12 -18.95 3.75
C PRO A 633 2.40 -18.09 2.51
N ALA A 634 2.59 -16.79 2.73
CA ALA A 634 3.03 -15.87 1.71
C ALA A 634 4.51 -16.12 1.38
N ARG A 635 4.92 -15.80 0.15
CA ARG A 635 6.35 -15.78 -0.17
C ARG A 635 7.01 -14.64 0.58
N ALA A 636 8.16 -14.88 1.17
CA ALA A 636 8.97 -13.85 1.80
C ALA A 636 9.21 -12.72 0.77
N ARG A 637 8.69 -11.54 1.03
CA ARG A 637 9.05 -10.33 0.29
C ARG A 637 10.39 -9.88 0.84
N ARG A 638 11.40 -9.81 0.00
CA ARG A 638 12.63 -9.09 0.37
C ARG A 638 12.28 -7.61 0.42
N ASP A 639 12.60 -6.97 1.51
CA ASP A 639 12.50 -5.51 1.60
C ASP A 639 13.37 -4.91 0.49
N ARG A 640 12.87 -3.86 -0.13
CA ARG A 640 13.61 -3.20 -1.21
C ARG A 640 14.92 -2.60 -0.70
N PHE A 641 14.89 -2.07 0.51
CA PHE A 641 16.04 -1.59 1.25
C PHE A 641 16.07 -2.26 2.63
N ALA A 642 17.25 -2.64 3.07
CA ALA A 642 17.44 -3.28 4.36
C ALA A 642 18.59 -2.62 5.12
N VAL A 643 18.47 -2.56 6.44
CA VAL A 643 19.59 -2.20 7.32
C VAL A 643 20.72 -3.21 7.10
N PRO A 644 21.98 -2.77 6.92
CA PRO A 644 23.12 -3.67 6.75
C PRO A 644 23.17 -4.75 7.83
N GLU A 645 23.45 -5.98 7.43
CA GLU A 645 23.43 -7.14 8.35
C GLU A 645 24.40 -6.96 9.54
N ALA A 646 25.55 -6.32 9.29
CA ALA A 646 26.54 -6.01 10.32
C ALA A 646 26.01 -5.11 11.45
N LEU A 647 24.97 -4.29 11.17
CA LEU A 647 24.36 -3.36 12.13
C LEU A 647 23.14 -3.96 12.83
N ARG A 648 22.62 -5.06 12.33
CA ARG A 648 21.48 -5.72 12.98
C ARG A 648 21.89 -6.29 14.34
N PRO A 649 21.06 -6.14 15.37
CA PRO A 649 21.34 -6.79 16.65
C PRO A 649 21.62 -8.28 16.43
N LYS A 650 22.72 -8.79 16.99
CA LYS A 650 23.10 -10.23 16.91
C LYS A 650 22.10 -11.21 17.57
N LEU A 651 20.95 -10.70 17.97
CA LEU A 651 19.85 -11.44 18.60
C LEU A 651 18.95 -12.17 17.58
N LEU A 652 19.18 -11.99 16.27
CA LEU A 652 18.37 -12.64 15.25
C LEU A 652 18.94 -14.03 14.93
N VAL A 653 18.35 -15.07 15.51
CA VAL A 653 18.55 -16.45 15.07
C VAL A 653 17.83 -16.62 13.73
N GLU A 654 18.47 -17.27 12.77
CA GLU A 654 17.77 -17.68 11.54
C GLU A 654 16.63 -18.62 11.91
N GLU A 655 15.41 -18.08 11.86
CA GLU A 655 14.21 -18.88 12.07
C GLU A 655 13.95 -19.77 10.84
N ALA A 656 13.35 -20.93 11.09
CA ALA A 656 12.93 -21.84 10.02
C ALA A 656 12.03 -21.11 9.00
N PRO A 657 12.13 -21.45 7.72
CA PRO A 657 11.23 -20.90 6.70
C PRO A 657 9.78 -21.00 7.16
N TRP A 658 9.02 -19.90 7.01
CA TRP A 658 7.63 -19.78 7.42
C TRP A 658 7.33 -19.78 8.92
N ALA A 659 8.31 -19.62 9.80
CA ALA A 659 8.05 -19.59 11.25
C ALA A 659 7.10 -18.45 11.64
N GLU A 660 7.28 -17.24 11.10
CA GLU A 660 6.38 -16.10 11.31
C GLU A 660 5.00 -16.33 10.70
N GLU A 661 4.93 -16.85 9.47
CA GLU A 661 3.66 -17.19 8.82
C GLU A 661 2.88 -18.26 9.59
N ARG A 662 3.59 -19.21 10.23
CA ARG A 662 2.98 -20.23 11.09
C ARG A 662 2.43 -19.63 12.38
N ARG A 663 3.15 -18.68 13.02
CA ARG A 663 2.62 -17.90 14.15
C ARG A 663 1.39 -17.10 13.72
N LEU A 664 1.41 -16.51 12.53
CA LEU A 664 0.25 -15.77 12.00
C LEU A 664 -0.96 -16.71 11.84
N ALA A 665 -0.78 -17.89 11.26
CA ALA A 665 -1.84 -18.88 11.15
C ALA A 665 -2.34 -19.34 12.54
N TYR A 666 -1.44 -19.56 13.49
CA TYR A 666 -1.77 -19.87 14.89
C TYR A 666 -2.62 -18.77 15.54
N VAL A 667 -2.25 -17.49 15.33
CA VAL A 667 -3.06 -16.35 15.79
C VAL A 667 -4.46 -16.40 15.17
N GLY A 668 -4.56 -16.62 13.84
CA GLY A 668 -5.85 -16.72 13.16
C GLY A 668 -6.73 -17.84 13.72
N MET A 669 -6.19 -19.05 13.89
CA MET A 669 -6.90 -20.20 14.44
C MET A 669 -7.39 -19.94 15.86
N THR A 670 -6.56 -19.32 16.70
CA THR A 670 -6.88 -19.03 18.12
C THR A 670 -7.82 -17.83 18.31
N ARG A 671 -8.29 -17.18 17.23
CA ARG A 671 -9.41 -16.22 17.29
C ARG A 671 -10.75 -16.94 17.46
N ALA A 672 -10.85 -18.20 17.03
CA ALA A 672 -12.07 -18.99 17.12
C ALA A 672 -12.40 -19.43 18.56
N ARG A 673 -13.65 -19.24 18.96
CA ARG A 673 -14.16 -19.69 20.26
C ARG A 673 -14.77 -21.08 20.18
N ASP A 674 -15.67 -21.29 19.20
CA ASP A 674 -16.52 -22.48 19.10
C ASP A 674 -16.29 -23.29 17.83
N GLU A 675 -16.14 -22.62 16.67
CA GLU A 675 -15.95 -23.27 15.37
C GLU A 675 -14.80 -22.60 14.59
N LEU A 676 -13.96 -23.45 13.98
CA LEU A 676 -12.88 -23.05 13.08
C LEU A 676 -13.04 -23.78 11.76
N ILE A 677 -13.14 -23.05 10.66
CA ILE A 677 -13.23 -23.60 9.32
C ILE A 677 -12.00 -23.13 8.54
N LEU A 678 -11.16 -24.07 8.14
CA LEU A 678 -10.02 -23.83 7.26
C LEU A 678 -10.48 -24.00 5.82
N SER A 679 -10.00 -23.14 4.88
CA SER A 679 -10.36 -23.30 3.48
C SER A 679 -9.21 -22.95 2.53
N TYR A 680 -9.25 -23.52 1.33
CA TYR A 680 -8.32 -23.23 0.25
C TYR A 680 -8.96 -23.41 -1.12
N ALA A 681 -8.40 -22.72 -2.12
CA ALA A 681 -8.73 -22.86 -3.53
C ALA A 681 -7.56 -23.50 -4.30
N ALA A 682 -7.86 -24.49 -5.14
CA ALA A 682 -6.88 -25.26 -5.91
C ALA A 682 -6.34 -24.49 -7.14
N GLU A 683 -7.02 -23.43 -7.60
CA GLU A 683 -6.64 -22.61 -8.75
C GLU A 683 -6.64 -21.11 -8.42
N SER A 684 -5.76 -20.35 -9.09
CA SER A 684 -5.76 -18.89 -9.04
C SER A 684 -6.63 -18.33 -10.16
N GLY A 685 -7.63 -17.49 -9.83
CA GLY A 685 -8.50 -16.83 -10.81
C GLY A 685 -9.85 -17.54 -11.01
N SER A 686 -10.68 -16.98 -11.89
CA SER A 686 -12.08 -17.38 -12.14
C SER A 686 -12.24 -18.33 -13.33
N GLY A 687 -11.29 -19.22 -13.58
CA GLY A 687 -11.40 -20.23 -14.64
C GLY A 687 -10.13 -20.39 -15.47
N GLY A 688 -9.47 -21.56 -15.36
CA GLY A 688 -8.24 -21.87 -16.08
C GLY A 688 -6.97 -21.21 -15.55
N GLY A 689 -6.97 -20.77 -14.29
CA GLY A 689 -5.82 -20.18 -13.61
C GLY A 689 -4.73 -21.21 -13.24
N ARG A 690 -3.58 -20.72 -12.77
CA ARG A 690 -2.46 -21.59 -12.36
C ARG A 690 -2.85 -22.45 -11.16
N ARG A 691 -2.64 -23.76 -11.24
CA ARG A 691 -2.81 -24.70 -10.13
C ARG A 691 -1.98 -24.26 -8.92
N ARG A 692 -2.58 -24.32 -7.74
CA ARG A 692 -1.95 -24.05 -6.44
C ARG A 692 -1.95 -25.31 -5.58
N ARG A 693 -0.90 -25.47 -4.80
CA ARG A 693 -0.86 -26.51 -3.77
C ARG A 693 -1.56 -26.01 -2.50
N PRO A 694 -2.27 -26.88 -1.78
CA PRO A 694 -2.77 -26.53 -0.45
C PRO A 694 -1.62 -26.08 0.46
N SER A 695 -1.92 -25.19 1.40
CA SER A 695 -0.95 -24.78 2.44
C SER A 695 -0.47 -25.97 3.26
N PRO A 696 0.83 -26.10 3.55
CA PRO A 696 1.34 -27.12 4.47
C PRO A 696 0.73 -26.98 5.87
N PHE A 697 0.30 -25.78 6.24
CA PHE A 697 -0.35 -25.51 7.55
C PHE A 697 -1.63 -26.31 7.76
N ILE A 698 -2.33 -26.71 6.69
CA ILE A 698 -3.50 -27.58 6.81
C ILE A 698 -3.10 -28.96 7.31
N ALA A 699 -2.06 -29.54 6.72
CA ALA A 699 -1.55 -30.87 7.13
C ALA A 699 -0.98 -30.83 8.55
N GLU A 700 -0.19 -29.80 8.85
CA GLU A 700 0.40 -29.58 10.18
C GLU A 700 -0.67 -29.40 11.28
N ALA A 701 -1.77 -28.69 10.98
CA ALA A 701 -2.83 -28.47 11.96
C ALA A 701 -3.75 -29.69 12.15
N LEU A 702 -4.11 -30.39 11.07
CA LEU A 702 -5.13 -31.43 11.06
C LEU A 702 -4.56 -32.85 11.12
N ASP A 703 -3.23 -33.02 11.00
CA ASP A 703 -2.56 -34.32 10.92
C ASP A 703 -3.15 -35.21 9.81
N ARG A 704 -3.54 -34.60 8.71
CA ARG A 704 -4.05 -35.27 7.51
C ARG A 704 -3.81 -34.42 6.26
N LEU A 705 -3.59 -35.09 5.13
CA LEU A 705 -3.50 -34.39 3.84
C LEU A 705 -4.86 -33.81 3.43
N PRO A 706 -4.87 -32.63 2.83
CA PRO A 706 -6.10 -32.05 2.29
C PRO A 706 -6.63 -32.91 1.13
N PRO A 707 -7.96 -32.97 0.93
CA PRO A 707 -8.55 -33.72 -0.18
C PRO A 707 -8.13 -33.13 -1.53
N GLU A 708 -7.95 -33.99 -2.53
CA GLU A 708 -7.73 -33.56 -3.88
C GLU A 708 -9.04 -32.98 -4.46
N VAL A 709 -9.00 -31.76 -4.99
CA VAL A 709 -10.18 -31.12 -5.58
C VAL A 709 -10.20 -31.40 -7.09
N ALA A 710 -11.21 -32.12 -7.54
CA ALA A 710 -11.44 -32.29 -8.96
C ALA A 710 -11.90 -30.95 -9.57
N PRO A 711 -11.36 -30.54 -10.73
CA PRO A 711 -11.81 -29.35 -11.44
C PRO A 711 -13.33 -29.49 -11.73
N ARG A 712 -14.12 -28.53 -11.26
CA ARG A 712 -15.53 -28.40 -11.63
C ARG A 712 -15.69 -27.09 -12.38
N PRO A 713 -16.52 -27.01 -13.42
CA PRO A 713 -16.87 -25.73 -13.99
C PRO A 713 -17.50 -24.86 -12.89
N SER A 714 -16.85 -23.74 -12.63
CA SER A 714 -17.35 -22.76 -11.66
C SER A 714 -18.48 -21.98 -12.30
N VAL A 715 -19.66 -21.99 -11.66
CA VAL A 715 -20.70 -20.99 -11.89
C VAL A 715 -20.68 -20.10 -10.66
N ALA A 716 -19.68 -19.22 -10.59
CA ALA A 716 -19.57 -18.29 -9.49
C ALA A 716 -20.77 -17.35 -9.49
N THR A 717 -21.39 -17.14 -8.32
CA THR A 717 -22.52 -16.22 -8.13
C THR A 717 -22.15 -14.80 -8.58
N ILE A 718 -20.89 -14.42 -8.43
CA ILE A 718 -20.35 -13.12 -8.90
C ILE A 718 -20.42 -13.03 -10.43
N GLU A 719 -20.07 -14.07 -11.17
CA GLU A 719 -20.17 -14.09 -12.63
C GLU A 719 -21.63 -14.07 -13.11
N ALA A 720 -22.51 -14.77 -12.41
CA ALA A 720 -23.94 -14.76 -12.70
C ALA A 720 -24.60 -13.41 -12.42
N ALA A 721 -24.21 -12.71 -11.34
CA ALA A 721 -24.71 -11.38 -11.03
C ALA A 721 -24.20 -10.31 -12.01
N ALA A 722 -23.01 -10.48 -12.58
CA ALA A 722 -22.47 -9.58 -13.61
C ALA A 722 -23.26 -9.68 -14.95
N VAL A 723 -23.98 -10.78 -15.18
CA VAL A 723 -24.78 -11.01 -16.40
C VAL A 723 -26.17 -10.35 -16.32
N GLU A 724 -26.66 -10.00 -15.12
CA GLU A 724 -27.93 -9.29 -14.93
C GLU A 724 -27.85 -7.76 -15.05
N ALA A 725 -26.70 -7.21 -15.46
CA ALA A 725 -26.68 -5.83 -15.91
C ALA A 725 -27.69 -5.67 -17.06
N PRO A 726 -28.58 -4.65 -17.03
CA PRO A 726 -29.58 -4.46 -18.08
C PRO A 726 -28.89 -4.48 -19.45
N PRO A 727 -29.48 -5.15 -20.45
CA PRO A 727 -28.85 -5.25 -21.77
C PRO A 727 -28.54 -3.85 -22.25
N ALA A 728 -27.25 -3.58 -22.42
CA ALA A 728 -26.81 -2.34 -23.01
C ALA A 728 -27.58 -2.18 -24.33
N ALA A 729 -28.24 -1.04 -24.52
CA ALA A 729 -28.95 -0.74 -25.75
C ALA A 729 -28.02 -1.13 -26.92
N PRO A 730 -28.53 -1.80 -27.96
CA PRO A 730 -27.70 -2.33 -29.03
C PRO A 730 -26.85 -1.18 -29.56
N VAL A 731 -25.56 -1.23 -29.29
CA VAL A 731 -24.60 -0.32 -29.87
C VAL A 731 -24.59 -0.70 -31.35
N VAL A 732 -25.14 0.17 -32.20
CA VAL A 732 -25.03 0.03 -33.64
C VAL A 732 -23.56 -0.11 -33.94
N ALA A 733 -23.13 -1.28 -34.39
CA ALA A 733 -21.75 -1.52 -34.73
C ALA A 733 -21.40 -0.55 -35.87
N ASP A 734 -20.66 0.51 -35.53
CA ASP A 734 -20.06 1.35 -36.55
C ASP A 734 -19.16 0.46 -37.41
N GLY A 735 -19.19 0.66 -38.70
CA GLY A 735 -18.39 -0.10 -39.70
C GLY A 735 -16.89 -0.15 -39.37
N PRO A 736 -16.06 -0.67 -40.24
CA PRO A 736 -14.62 -0.87 -40.00
C PRO A 736 -13.97 0.42 -39.52
N ARG A 737 -13.32 0.34 -38.33
CA ARG A 737 -12.67 1.48 -37.68
C ARG A 737 -11.19 1.47 -37.96
N ALA A 738 -10.62 2.66 -38.15
CA ALA A 738 -9.19 2.88 -38.16
C ALA A 738 -8.70 3.09 -36.71
N LEU A 739 -7.83 2.21 -36.23
CA LEU A 739 -7.29 2.20 -34.87
C LEU A 739 -5.76 2.35 -34.89
N SER A 740 -5.19 3.08 -33.96
CA SER A 740 -3.75 3.10 -33.72
C SER A 740 -3.34 1.99 -32.74
N TYR A 741 -2.04 1.62 -32.75
CA TYR A 741 -1.52 0.69 -31.75
C TYR A 741 -1.75 1.22 -30.31
N SER A 742 -1.53 2.51 -30.06
CA SER A 742 -1.75 3.11 -28.73
C SER A 742 -3.21 2.99 -28.25
N GLN A 743 -4.17 3.07 -29.16
CA GLN A 743 -5.59 2.86 -28.85
C GLN A 743 -5.87 1.40 -28.45
N LEU A 744 -5.28 0.44 -29.17
CA LEU A 744 -5.40 -0.98 -28.83
C LEU A 744 -4.68 -1.31 -27.51
N ASP A 745 -3.52 -0.74 -27.26
CA ASP A 745 -2.75 -0.91 -26.03
C ASP A 745 -3.48 -0.35 -24.79
N ASP A 746 -4.05 0.86 -24.90
CA ASP A 746 -4.89 1.43 -23.86
C ASP A 746 -6.13 0.55 -23.56
N PHE A 747 -6.76 -0.02 -24.61
CA PHE A 747 -7.90 -0.94 -24.44
C PHE A 747 -7.48 -2.27 -23.79
N LEU A 748 -6.37 -2.85 -24.23
CA LEU A 748 -5.84 -4.10 -23.66
C LEU A 748 -5.41 -3.91 -22.20
N SER A 749 -4.90 -2.74 -21.85
CA SER A 749 -4.57 -2.39 -20.47
C SER A 749 -5.83 -2.22 -19.61
N CYS A 750 -6.83 -1.50 -20.12
CA CYS A 750 -8.12 -1.31 -19.46
C CYS A 750 -9.16 -0.73 -20.44
N PRO A 751 -10.25 -1.45 -20.76
CA PRO A 751 -11.31 -0.94 -21.65
C PRO A 751 -11.91 0.40 -21.22
N LEU A 752 -12.06 0.63 -19.90
CA LEU A 752 -12.54 1.91 -19.38
C LEU A 752 -11.55 3.05 -19.66
N ARG A 753 -10.24 2.83 -19.53
CA ARG A 753 -9.20 3.80 -19.87
C ARG A 753 -9.29 4.25 -21.31
N TYR A 754 -9.44 3.28 -22.23
CA TYR A 754 -9.70 3.57 -23.65
C TYR A 754 -10.98 4.40 -23.84
N HIS A 755 -12.08 3.98 -23.19
CA HIS A 755 -13.37 4.67 -23.29
C HIS A 755 -13.27 6.15 -22.85
N LEU A 756 -12.70 6.43 -21.68
CA LEU A 756 -12.53 7.78 -21.17
C LEU A 756 -11.65 8.64 -22.08
N ARG A 757 -10.54 8.08 -22.58
CA ARG A 757 -9.55 8.82 -23.37
C ARG A 757 -10.00 9.12 -24.79
N TYR A 758 -10.54 8.10 -25.49
CA TYR A 758 -10.78 8.18 -26.94
C TYR A 758 -12.25 8.27 -27.32
N ARG A 759 -13.17 7.78 -26.50
CA ARG A 759 -14.61 7.86 -26.78
C ARG A 759 -15.26 9.09 -26.15
N VAL A 760 -14.98 9.34 -24.88
CA VAL A 760 -15.49 10.51 -24.15
C VAL A 760 -14.58 11.72 -24.38
N GLY A 761 -13.27 11.50 -24.47
CA GLY A 761 -12.29 12.57 -24.69
C GLY A 761 -11.99 13.35 -23.41
N VAL A 762 -12.05 12.71 -22.26
CA VAL A 762 -11.67 13.33 -20.97
C VAL A 762 -10.21 13.78 -21.05
N PRO A 763 -9.91 15.07 -20.82
CA PRO A 763 -8.54 15.54 -20.83
C PRO A 763 -7.71 14.84 -19.74
N ALA A 764 -6.60 14.25 -20.13
CA ALA A 764 -5.66 13.65 -19.20
C ALA A 764 -4.64 14.69 -18.71
N PRO A 765 -4.21 14.65 -17.44
CA PRO A 765 -3.13 15.49 -16.95
C PRO A 765 -1.86 15.30 -17.79
N ALA A 766 -1.09 16.38 -17.98
CA ALA A 766 0.21 16.30 -18.64
C ALA A 766 1.17 15.43 -17.80
N HIS A 767 1.99 14.63 -18.49
CA HIS A 767 3.01 13.79 -17.84
C HIS A 767 4.35 14.00 -18.51
N HIS A 768 5.38 14.30 -17.72
CA HIS A 768 6.72 14.63 -18.22
C HIS A 768 7.30 13.58 -19.18
N ALA A 769 7.02 12.30 -18.98
CA ALA A 769 7.53 11.25 -19.88
C ALA A 769 7.03 11.39 -21.32
N LEU A 770 5.81 11.91 -21.52
CA LEU A 770 5.28 12.19 -22.87
C LEU A 770 5.98 13.38 -23.50
N VAL A 771 6.30 14.41 -22.72
CA VAL A 771 7.05 15.59 -23.19
C VAL A 771 8.44 15.18 -23.65
N VAL A 772 9.20 14.52 -22.78
CA VAL A 772 10.56 14.04 -23.06
C VAL A 772 10.58 13.09 -24.25
N GLY A 773 9.66 12.11 -24.27
CA GLY A 773 9.54 11.14 -25.38
C GLY A 773 9.27 11.82 -26.70
N SER A 774 8.28 12.70 -26.75
CA SER A 774 7.93 13.43 -27.96
C SER A 774 9.10 14.29 -28.48
N ALA A 775 9.78 15.04 -27.60
CA ALA A 775 10.89 15.89 -28.01
C ALA A 775 12.09 15.08 -28.54
N LEU A 776 12.43 13.94 -27.90
CA LEU A 776 13.47 13.02 -28.37
C LEU A 776 13.12 12.40 -29.73
N HIS A 777 11.90 11.91 -29.91
CA HIS A 777 11.45 11.33 -31.18
C HIS A 777 11.54 12.37 -32.34
N GLN A 778 11.14 13.62 -32.10
CA GLN A 778 11.22 14.67 -33.10
C GLN A 778 12.66 14.99 -33.50
N ALA A 779 13.60 15.03 -32.54
CA ALA A 779 15.01 15.26 -32.82
C ALA A 779 15.62 14.10 -33.65
N VAL A 780 15.35 12.85 -33.29
CA VAL A 780 15.83 11.66 -34.00
C VAL A 780 15.20 11.55 -35.41
N ALA A 781 13.89 11.83 -35.53
CA ALA A 781 13.20 11.86 -36.83
C ALA A 781 13.74 12.93 -37.75
N ALA A 782 14.06 14.13 -37.22
CA ALA A 782 14.70 15.21 -37.99
C ALA A 782 16.08 14.80 -38.53
N TRP A 783 16.87 14.10 -37.71
CA TRP A 783 18.18 13.58 -38.11
C TRP A 783 18.06 12.56 -39.25
N HIS A 784 17.21 11.54 -39.13
CA HIS A 784 16.95 10.58 -40.21
C HIS A 784 16.37 11.22 -41.46
N GLY A 785 15.44 12.17 -41.26
CA GLY A 785 14.85 12.90 -42.39
C GLY A 785 15.87 13.74 -43.16
N ALA A 786 16.87 14.33 -42.50
CA ALA A 786 17.98 15.02 -43.14
C ALA A 786 18.84 14.04 -43.95
N ALA A 787 19.23 12.92 -43.39
CA ALA A 787 20.02 11.89 -44.05
C ALA A 787 19.31 11.31 -45.31
N LEU A 788 18.00 11.05 -45.22
CA LEU A 788 17.21 10.57 -46.37
C LEU A 788 17.11 11.58 -47.54
N ARG A 789 17.26 12.88 -47.24
CA ARG A 789 17.29 13.94 -48.26
C ARG A 789 18.72 14.27 -48.75
N GLY A 790 19.71 13.45 -48.36
CA GLY A 790 21.13 13.68 -48.72
C GLY A 790 21.82 14.79 -47.95
N GLY A 791 21.24 15.29 -46.87
CA GLY A 791 21.82 16.28 -45.97
C GLY A 791 22.33 15.63 -44.68
N THR A 792 22.94 16.49 -43.83
CA THR A 792 23.40 16.09 -42.50
C THR A 792 22.81 17.02 -41.45
N LEU A 793 22.47 16.49 -40.30
CA LEU A 793 22.08 17.24 -39.11
C LEU A 793 23.09 16.88 -38.00
N ASP A 794 23.80 17.85 -37.48
CA ASP A 794 24.75 17.66 -36.39
C ASP A 794 24.07 17.63 -35.03
N LEU A 795 24.81 17.37 -33.96
CA LEU A 795 24.26 17.31 -32.59
C LEU A 795 23.58 18.64 -32.20
N ALA A 796 24.20 19.78 -32.53
CA ALA A 796 23.63 21.08 -32.21
C ALA A 796 22.28 21.31 -32.91
N GLY A 797 22.13 20.84 -34.13
CA GLY A 797 20.86 20.84 -34.85
C GLY A 797 19.81 19.97 -34.22
N MET A 798 20.18 18.77 -33.74
CA MET A 798 19.27 17.89 -33.01
C MET A 798 18.84 18.51 -31.67
N GLU A 799 19.75 19.11 -30.92
CA GLU A 799 19.49 19.83 -29.66
C GLU A 799 18.53 21.01 -29.89
N ALA A 800 18.69 21.74 -31.00
CA ALA A 800 17.77 22.82 -31.36
C ALA A 800 16.35 22.30 -31.63
N VAL A 801 16.21 21.17 -32.33
CA VAL A 801 14.90 20.53 -32.54
C VAL A 801 14.31 20.05 -31.24
N TYR A 802 15.11 19.43 -30.35
CA TYR A 802 14.70 18.99 -29.03
C TYR A 802 14.17 20.16 -28.19
N ALA A 803 14.91 21.27 -28.11
CA ALA A 803 14.50 22.46 -27.40
C ALA A 803 13.21 23.07 -27.96
N ALA A 804 13.05 23.09 -29.29
CA ALA A 804 11.84 23.63 -29.93
C ALA A 804 10.56 22.83 -29.63
N HIS A 805 10.69 21.54 -29.31
CA HIS A 805 9.55 20.66 -28.97
C HIS A 805 9.40 20.44 -27.47
N TRP A 806 10.23 21.05 -26.63
CA TRP A 806 10.13 20.96 -25.17
C TRP A 806 8.96 21.77 -24.66
N ARG A 807 8.26 21.22 -23.65
CA ARG A 807 7.19 21.88 -22.93
C ARG A 807 7.39 21.72 -21.42
N SER A 808 7.23 22.78 -20.66
CA SER A 808 7.36 22.77 -19.19
C SER A 808 6.07 22.31 -18.51
N GLU A 809 5.63 21.09 -18.81
CA GLU A 809 4.37 20.50 -18.30
C GLU A 809 4.59 19.12 -17.69
N GLY A 810 3.91 18.80 -16.60
CA GLY A 810 3.89 17.47 -15.99
C GLY A 810 5.17 17.10 -15.21
N PHE A 811 6.05 18.04 -14.93
CA PHE A 811 7.23 17.85 -14.09
C PHE A 811 6.91 18.05 -12.60
N LEU A 812 7.62 17.34 -11.74
CA LEU A 812 7.45 17.38 -10.29
C LEU A 812 7.91 18.73 -9.69
N SER A 813 9.00 19.26 -10.25
CA SER A 813 9.62 20.53 -9.86
C SER A 813 10.49 21.04 -10.99
N ARG A 814 10.96 22.30 -10.87
CA ARG A 814 11.92 22.86 -11.80
C ARG A 814 13.23 22.07 -11.86
N ALA A 815 13.75 21.63 -10.73
CA ALA A 815 14.92 20.77 -10.66
C ALA A 815 14.71 19.42 -11.39
N HIS A 816 13.52 18.84 -11.30
CA HIS A 816 13.16 17.64 -12.06
C HIS A 816 13.13 17.93 -13.56
N GLU A 817 12.54 19.04 -13.99
CA GLU A 817 12.53 19.45 -15.39
C GLU A 817 13.94 19.63 -15.95
N GLU A 818 14.79 20.39 -15.25
CA GLU A 818 16.18 20.62 -15.64
C GLU A 818 16.99 19.31 -15.73
N ALA A 819 16.82 18.40 -14.78
CA ALA A 819 17.45 17.09 -14.79
C ALA A 819 16.99 16.23 -15.98
N ARG A 820 15.67 16.23 -16.26
CA ARG A 820 15.11 15.51 -17.42
C ARG A 820 15.56 16.11 -18.75
N TYR A 821 15.63 17.44 -18.84
CA TYR A 821 16.13 18.14 -20.02
C TYR A 821 17.60 17.78 -20.32
N ALA A 822 18.46 17.84 -19.31
CA ALA A 822 19.86 17.48 -19.42
C ALA A 822 20.06 15.98 -19.78
N ALA A 823 19.27 15.08 -19.21
CA ALA A 823 19.30 13.66 -19.55
C ALA A 823 18.92 13.40 -21.02
N GLY A 824 17.97 14.17 -21.55
CA GLY A 824 17.58 14.09 -22.96
C GLY A 824 18.70 14.58 -23.89
N LEU A 825 19.39 15.67 -23.57
CA LEU A 825 20.56 16.13 -24.33
C LEU A 825 21.68 15.07 -24.33
N ALA A 826 21.96 14.47 -23.16
CA ALA A 826 22.96 13.39 -23.06
C ALA A 826 22.55 12.14 -23.87
N ALA A 827 21.24 11.84 -23.98
CA ALA A 827 20.73 10.76 -24.81
C ALA A 827 20.96 11.03 -26.31
N LEU A 828 20.76 12.27 -26.78
CA LEU A 828 21.05 12.67 -28.14
C LEU A 828 22.57 12.57 -28.44
N GLY A 829 23.44 12.94 -27.51
CA GLY A 829 24.89 12.75 -27.62
C GLY A 829 25.24 11.26 -27.81
N ARG A 830 24.75 10.39 -26.94
CA ARG A 830 24.97 8.92 -27.06
C ARG A 830 24.42 8.35 -28.37
N PHE A 831 23.27 8.83 -28.82
CA PHE A 831 22.70 8.42 -30.10
C PHE A 831 23.62 8.78 -31.29
N MET A 832 24.23 9.95 -31.28
CA MET A 832 25.19 10.36 -32.31
C MET A 832 26.49 9.56 -32.27
N ASP A 833 27.03 9.30 -31.05
CA ASP A 833 28.29 8.60 -30.86
C ASP A 833 28.25 7.12 -31.18
N GLY A 834 27.16 6.45 -30.86
CA GLY A 834 27.06 4.98 -30.95
C GLY A 834 25.98 4.45 -31.86
N GLY A 835 24.92 5.21 -32.12
CA GLY A 835 23.70 4.71 -32.73
C GLY A 835 23.46 5.07 -34.19
N ALA A 836 24.19 6.08 -34.69
CA ALA A 836 23.94 6.60 -36.05
C ALA A 836 24.56 5.74 -37.15
N ALA A 837 25.62 4.99 -36.87
CA ALA A 837 26.38 4.21 -37.87
C ALA A 837 26.18 2.70 -37.63
N PHE A 838 25.17 2.12 -38.22
CA PHE A 838 25.13 0.68 -38.46
C PHE A 838 25.79 0.49 -39.83
N PRO A 839 27.08 0.12 -39.97
CA PRO A 839 27.82 0.09 -41.25
C PRO A 839 27.23 -0.88 -42.25
N ASP A 840 26.44 -1.87 -41.78
CA ASP A 840 25.85 -2.89 -42.64
C ASP A 840 24.39 -2.61 -43.07
N ARG A 841 23.89 -1.40 -42.81
CA ARG A 841 22.47 -1.07 -43.05
C ARG A 841 22.33 0.31 -43.70
N THR A 842 21.31 0.45 -44.54
CA THR A 842 20.92 1.76 -45.10
C THR A 842 19.50 2.09 -44.65
N THR A 843 19.30 3.22 -44.02
CA THR A 843 17.95 3.72 -43.71
C THR A 843 17.21 4.00 -45.00
N ILE A 844 16.06 3.34 -45.20
CA ILE A 844 15.22 3.50 -46.37
C ILE A 844 13.95 4.29 -46.09
N ALA A 845 13.55 4.37 -44.86
CA ALA A 845 12.40 5.17 -44.40
C ALA A 845 12.50 5.58 -42.92
N SER A 846 11.96 6.75 -42.60
CA SER A 846 11.73 7.23 -41.26
C SER A 846 10.33 7.88 -41.20
N GLU A 847 9.62 7.69 -40.10
CA GLU A 847 8.23 8.13 -39.90
C GLU A 847 7.28 7.67 -41.04
N GLN A 848 7.54 6.50 -41.64
CA GLN A 848 6.74 5.97 -42.72
C GLN A 848 5.40 5.45 -42.20
N ALA A 849 4.31 6.02 -42.70
CA ALA A 849 2.96 5.57 -42.36
C ALA A 849 2.66 4.19 -42.93
N PHE A 850 1.92 3.38 -42.18
CA PHE A 850 1.35 2.13 -42.66
C PHE A 850 -0.13 2.02 -42.33
N SER A 851 -0.82 1.16 -43.09
CA SER A 851 -2.18 0.75 -42.80
C SER A 851 -2.33 -0.74 -43.18
N VAL A 852 -2.89 -1.53 -42.28
CA VAL A 852 -3.10 -2.96 -42.46
C VAL A 852 -4.46 -3.40 -41.89
N ARG A 853 -5.12 -4.37 -42.55
CA ARG A 853 -6.36 -4.95 -42.04
C ARG A 853 -6.09 -6.01 -40.97
N ILE A 854 -6.74 -5.84 -39.80
CA ILE A 854 -6.73 -6.82 -38.72
C ILE A 854 -8.19 -7.08 -38.29
N GLY A 855 -8.69 -8.32 -38.50
CA GLY A 855 -10.01 -8.75 -38.06
C GLY A 855 -11.17 -7.86 -38.49
N GLY A 856 -11.18 -7.35 -39.73
CA GLY A 856 -12.23 -6.47 -40.24
C GLY A 856 -12.05 -4.98 -39.89
N HIS A 857 -11.05 -4.62 -39.12
CA HIS A 857 -10.67 -3.25 -38.76
C HIS A 857 -9.34 -2.87 -39.42
N GLU A 858 -9.02 -1.57 -39.41
CA GLU A 858 -7.80 -1.03 -40.01
C GLU A 858 -6.85 -0.59 -38.88
N LEU A 859 -5.66 -1.22 -38.79
CA LEU A 859 -4.57 -0.74 -37.91
C LEU A 859 -3.72 0.25 -38.66
N ARG A 860 -3.64 1.48 -38.17
CA ARG A 860 -2.78 2.55 -38.71
C ARG A 860 -1.64 2.86 -37.74
N GLY A 861 -0.49 3.16 -38.29
CA GLY A 861 0.68 3.56 -37.50
C GLY A 861 1.77 4.16 -38.36
N ARG A 862 2.92 4.35 -37.73
CA ARG A 862 4.16 4.77 -38.39
C ARG A 862 5.31 3.93 -37.90
N TYR A 863 6.21 3.57 -38.78
CA TYR A 863 7.52 3.01 -38.42
C TYR A 863 8.44 4.17 -38.11
N ASP A 864 9.05 4.20 -36.93
CA ASP A 864 10.01 5.25 -36.58
C ASP A 864 11.20 5.21 -37.56
N ARG A 865 11.73 3.98 -37.81
CA ARG A 865 12.82 3.76 -38.77
C ARG A 865 12.71 2.39 -39.43
N VAL A 866 12.99 2.35 -40.72
CA VAL A 866 13.14 1.11 -41.50
C VAL A 866 14.48 1.14 -42.22
N ASP A 867 15.30 0.12 -41.98
CA ASP A 867 16.58 -0.07 -42.65
C ASP A 867 16.54 -1.24 -43.64
N ARG A 868 17.34 -1.14 -44.68
CA ARG A 868 17.69 -2.29 -45.53
C ARG A 868 19.01 -2.86 -45.04
N GLY A 869 18.96 -4.05 -44.45
CA GLY A 869 20.13 -4.85 -44.08
C GLY A 869 20.47 -5.90 -45.13
N PRO A 870 21.56 -6.67 -44.96
CA PRO A 870 22.01 -7.67 -45.89
C PRO A 870 21.05 -8.86 -46.03
N VAL A 871 20.22 -9.13 -45.03
CA VAL A 871 19.28 -10.28 -44.97
C VAL A 871 17.83 -9.86 -45.15
N GLY A 872 17.52 -8.55 -45.21
CA GLY A 872 16.16 -8.02 -45.38
C GLY A 872 15.94 -6.76 -44.57
N ALA A 873 14.67 -6.35 -44.43
CA ALA A 873 14.29 -5.15 -43.71
C ALA A 873 14.48 -5.31 -42.20
N VAL A 874 14.93 -4.27 -41.52
CA VAL A 874 14.99 -4.14 -40.05
C VAL A 874 14.13 -2.96 -39.61
N ILE A 875 13.18 -3.20 -38.74
CA ILE A 875 12.27 -2.17 -38.21
C ILE A 875 12.69 -1.82 -36.83
N THR A 876 13.00 -0.55 -36.59
CA THR A 876 13.42 -0.02 -35.28
C THR A 876 12.36 0.96 -34.75
N ASP A 877 11.99 0.78 -33.48
CA ASP A 877 11.13 1.68 -32.71
C ASP A 877 11.95 2.29 -31.56
N TYR A 878 11.87 3.60 -31.41
CA TYR A 878 12.60 4.34 -30.40
C TYR A 878 11.81 4.47 -29.11
N LYS A 879 12.49 4.27 -27.99
CA LYS A 879 11.92 4.42 -26.66
C LYS A 879 12.72 5.43 -25.84
N SER A 880 12.05 6.40 -25.24
CA SER A 880 12.67 7.36 -24.33
C SER A 880 12.99 6.77 -22.94
N GLY A 881 12.54 5.55 -22.67
CA GLY A 881 12.77 4.91 -21.37
C GLY A 881 14.19 4.38 -21.22
N ASP A 882 14.55 4.09 -19.97
CA ASP A 882 15.81 3.50 -19.59
C ASP A 882 15.68 1.99 -19.35
N VAL A 883 16.72 1.23 -19.66
CA VAL A 883 16.88 -0.18 -19.34
C VAL A 883 18.26 -0.42 -18.74
N ARG A 884 18.32 -1.28 -17.73
CA ARG A 884 19.52 -1.48 -16.92
C ARG A 884 20.66 -2.20 -17.65
N ASP A 885 20.34 -3.07 -18.62
CA ASP A 885 21.32 -3.91 -19.31
C ASP A 885 20.78 -4.42 -20.65
N GLN A 886 21.65 -5.00 -21.49
CA GLN A 886 21.31 -5.57 -22.78
C GLN A 886 20.31 -6.72 -22.68
N LYS A 887 20.41 -7.58 -21.66
CA LYS A 887 19.48 -8.69 -21.46
C LYS A 887 18.04 -8.20 -21.26
N HIS A 888 17.87 -7.15 -20.46
CA HIS A 888 16.58 -6.53 -20.24
C HIS A 888 16.02 -5.84 -21.49
N ALA A 889 16.90 -5.23 -22.33
CA ALA A 889 16.49 -4.70 -23.62
C ALA A 889 15.95 -5.81 -24.55
N ASP A 890 16.66 -6.95 -24.63
CA ASP A 890 16.25 -8.10 -25.45
C ASP A 890 14.94 -8.75 -24.95
N GLU A 891 14.74 -8.84 -23.64
CA GLU A 891 13.50 -9.31 -23.04
C GLU A 891 12.33 -8.42 -23.42
N LYS A 892 12.48 -7.09 -23.33
CA LYS A 892 11.45 -6.13 -23.73
C LYS A 892 11.13 -6.20 -25.23
N ALA A 893 12.14 -6.32 -26.06
CA ALA A 893 11.93 -6.47 -27.52
C ALA A 893 11.18 -7.76 -27.86
N ARG A 894 11.55 -8.88 -27.21
CA ARG A 894 10.92 -10.19 -27.41
C ARG A 894 9.45 -10.22 -27.02
N ASP A 895 9.05 -9.46 -25.99
CA ASP A 895 7.69 -9.46 -25.45
C ASP A 895 6.84 -8.28 -25.96
N SER A 896 7.40 -7.42 -26.82
CA SER A 896 6.72 -6.25 -27.37
C SER A 896 5.63 -6.62 -28.36
N LEU A 897 4.36 -6.38 -28.01
CA LEU A 897 3.22 -6.50 -28.93
C LEU A 897 3.28 -5.45 -30.05
N GLN A 898 3.87 -4.26 -29.81
CA GLN A 898 4.06 -3.21 -30.80
C GLN A 898 4.95 -3.66 -31.94
N LEU A 899 6.11 -4.27 -31.64
CA LEU A 899 7.00 -4.81 -32.68
C LEU A 899 6.35 -5.90 -33.49
N GLN A 900 5.55 -6.76 -32.84
CA GLN A 900 4.79 -7.79 -33.55
C GLN A 900 3.71 -7.19 -34.45
N ALA A 901 3.04 -6.12 -34.05
CA ALA A 901 2.09 -5.36 -34.86
C ALA A 901 2.79 -4.74 -36.08
N TYR A 902 4.00 -4.22 -35.92
CA TYR A 902 4.82 -3.70 -37.02
C TYR A 902 5.25 -4.79 -38.01
N ALA A 903 5.63 -5.97 -37.52
CA ALA A 903 5.97 -7.09 -38.39
C ALA A 903 4.77 -7.57 -39.23
N LEU A 904 3.58 -7.65 -38.64
CA LEU A 904 2.34 -7.97 -39.34
C LEU A 904 1.98 -6.92 -40.41
N ALA A 905 2.20 -5.63 -40.07
CA ALA A 905 1.96 -4.54 -41.02
C ALA A 905 2.95 -4.57 -42.18
N TRP A 906 4.23 -4.84 -41.89
CA TRP A 906 5.25 -4.97 -42.93
C TRP A 906 5.01 -6.15 -43.84
N GLU A 907 4.72 -7.33 -43.30
CA GLU A 907 4.37 -8.53 -44.08
C GLU A 907 3.20 -8.27 -45.04
N ALA A 908 2.16 -7.58 -44.58
CA ALA A 908 0.99 -7.23 -45.37
C ALA A 908 1.30 -6.24 -46.52
N GLN A 909 2.31 -5.37 -46.35
CA GLN A 909 2.70 -4.38 -47.33
C GLN A 909 3.76 -4.90 -48.32
N SER A 910 4.75 -5.66 -47.86
CA SER A 910 5.92 -6.08 -48.63
C SER A 910 5.80 -7.52 -49.14
N GLY A 911 4.94 -8.33 -48.59
CA GLY A 911 4.82 -9.76 -48.87
C GLY A 911 5.79 -10.64 -48.05
N ASP A 912 6.78 -10.05 -47.40
CA ASP A 912 7.83 -10.74 -46.63
C ASP A 912 7.89 -10.23 -45.19
N LEU A 913 8.29 -11.11 -44.26
CA LEU A 913 8.54 -10.71 -42.88
C LEU A 913 9.84 -9.90 -42.78
N PRO A 914 9.95 -8.92 -41.83
CA PRO A 914 11.20 -8.24 -41.57
C PRO A 914 12.25 -9.22 -41.05
N ALA A 915 13.53 -9.02 -41.40
CA ALA A 915 14.65 -9.83 -40.94
C ALA A 915 14.85 -9.73 -39.44
N ALA A 916 14.56 -8.55 -38.86
CA ALA A 916 14.59 -8.29 -37.43
C ALA A 916 13.71 -7.10 -37.07
N MET A 917 13.33 -7.04 -35.78
CA MET A 917 12.65 -5.91 -35.15
C MET A 917 13.48 -5.47 -33.93
N GLU A 918 13.56 -4.16 -33.67
CA GLU A 918 14.41 -3.58 -32.64
C GLU A 918 13.65 -2.57 -31.79
N LEU A 919 13.91 -2.59 -30.47
CA LEU A 919 13.61 -1.47 -29.56
C LEU A 919 14.93 -0.79 -29.20
N HIS A 920 15.09 0.46 -29.58
CA HIS A 920 16.26 1.24 -29.21
C HIS A 920 15.92 2.21 -28.08
N PHE A 921 16.54 2.02 -26.93
CA PHE A 921 16.31 2.82 -25.73
C PHE A 921 17.28 4.02 -25.70
N LEU A 922 16.76 5.21 -26.01
CA LEU A 922 17.58 6.41 -26.20
C LEU A 922 18.33 6.85 -24.95
N GLU A 923 17.75 6.71 -23.76
CA GLU A 923 18.39 7.13 -22.50
C GLU A 923 19.51 6.21 -22.07
N SER A 924 19.46 4.92 -22.33
CA SER A 924 20.53 3.96 -21.98
C SER A 924 21.43 3.59 -23.14
N GLY A 925 21.00 3.80 -24.39
CA GLY A 925 21.72 3.41 -25.58
C GLY A 925 21.64 1.92 -25.96
N PHE A 926 20.98 1.09 -25.14
CA PHE A 926 20.83 -0.33 -25.45
C PHE A 926 19.78 -0.59 -26.57
N THR A 927 20.04 -1.62 -27.38
CA THR A 927 19.13 -2.03 -28.46
C THR A 927 18.75 -3.48 -28.25
N GLY A 928 17.48 -3.73 -27.85
CA GLY A 928 16.92 -5.07 -27.81
C GLY A 928 16.51 -5.51 -29.21
N ARG A 929 16.87 -6.74 -29.60
CA ARG A 929 16.62 -7.28 -30.95
C ARG A 929 15.87 -8.60 -30.92
N VAL A 930 14.88 -8.75 -31.81
CA VAL A 930 14.11 -9.97 -31.98
C VAL A 930 13.85 -10.28 -33.43
N ARG A 931 13.81 -11.57 -33.78
CA ARG A 931 13.36 -12.06 -35.10
C ARG A 931 11.86 -12.37 -35.03
N PRO A 932 11.12 -12.18 -36.14
CA PRO A 932 9.72 -12.59 -36.21
C PRO A 932 9.56 -14.09 -35.93
N ASP A 933 8.57 -14.43 -35.10
CA ASP A 933 8.20 -15.80 -34.78
C ASP A 933 6.72 -16.04 -35.16
N ALA A 934 6.46 -17.02 -36.03
CA ALA A 934 5.12 -17.25 -36.57
C ALA A 934 4.05 -17.51 -35.50
N THR A 935 4.42 -18.21 -34.41
CA THR A 935 3.50 -18.50 -33.29
C THR A 935 3.15 -17.23 -32.54
N LYS A 936 4.15 -16.38 -32.29
CA LYS A 936 3.95 -15.08 -31.60
C LYS A 936 3.16 -14.11 -32.46
N LEU A 937 3.43 -14.05 -33.76
CA LEU A 937 2.70 -13.22 -34.72
C LEU A 937 1.23 -13.61 -34.79
N GLU A 938 0.92 -14.91 -34.84
CA GLU A 938 -0.46 -15.38 -34.84
C GLU A 938 -1.18 -15.09 -33.52
N LYS A 939 -0.49 -15.21 -32.35
CA LYS A 939 -1.00 -14.78 -31.05
C LYS A 939 -1.27 -13.29 -31.04
N ALA A 940 -0.35 -12.47 -31.53
CA ALA A 940 -0.49 -11.03 -31.65
C ALA A 940 -1.69 -10.65 -32.53
N ARG A 941 -1.83 -11.27 -33.68
CA ARG A 941 -2.97 -11.09 -34.60
C ARG A 941 -4.30 -11.33 -33.88
N ARG A 942 -4.41 -12.45 -33.14
CA ARG A 942 -5.62 -12.77 -32.38
C ARG A 942 -5.88 -11.72 -31.26
N THR A 943 -4.86 -11.36 -30.49
CA THR A 943 -4.98 -10.37 -29.43
C THR A 943 -5.47 -9.02 -29.96
N LEU A 944 -4.86 -8.52 -31.04
CA LEU A 944 -5.24 -7.25 -31.67
C LEU A 944 -6.65 -7.32 -32.31
N THR A 945 -7.01 -8.45 -32.91
CA THR A 945 -8.36 -8.66 -33.45
C THR A 945 -9.42 -8.65 -32.36
N THR A 946 -9.18 -9.34 -31.23
CA THR A 946 -10.10 -9.36 -30.10
C THR A 946 -10.25 -7.98 -29.47
N ALA A 947 -9.15 -7.23 -29.32
CA ALA A 947 -9.20 -5.87 -28.79
C ALA A 947 -10.00 -4.93 -29.72
N ALA A 948 -9.76 -5.01 -31.05
CA ALA A 948 -10.51 -4.22 -32.03
C ALA A 948 -12.01 -4.54 -32.03
N ALA A 949 -12.37 -5.82 -31.89
CA ALA A 949 -13.76 -6.26 -31.76
C ALA A 949 -14.41 -5.75 -30.47
N GLY A 950 -13.71 -5.80 -29.32
CA GLY A 950 -14.18 -5.24 -28.05
C GLY A 950 -14.41 -3.73 -28.12
N ILE A 951 -13.48 -3.00 -28.77
CA ILE A 951 -13.64 -1.56 -29.04
C ILE A 951 -14.89 -1.28 -29.90
N ALA A 952 -15.11 -2.10 -30.94
CA ALA A 952 -16.28 -1.96 -31.82
C ALA A 952 -17.58 -2.29 -31.08
N ALA A 953 -17.56 -3.28 -30.17
CA ALA A 953 -18.69 -3.62 -29.31
C ALA A 953 -18.96 -2.58 -28.21
N GLY A 954 -18.08 -1.56 -28.04
CA GLY A 954 -18.25 -0.53 -27.02
C GLY A 954 -17.94 -1.01 -25.59
N GLU A 955 -17.13 -2.05 -25.47
CA GLU A 955 -16.71 -2.59 -24.18
C GLU A 955 -15.99 -1.52 -23.36
N LYS A 956 -16.38 -1.39 -22.09
CA LYS A 956 -15.86 -0.39 -21.14
C LYS A 956 -15.71 -0.93 -19.72
N THR A 957 -15.74 -2.25 -19.55
CA THR A 957 -15.56 -2.90 -18.25
C THR A 957 -14.18 -2.58 -17.70
N PRO A 958 -14.05 -2.01 -16.49
CA PRO A 958 -12.76 -1.73 -15.91
C PRO A 958 -11.98 -3.04 -15.66
N ALA A 959 -10.67 -3.03 -15.93
CA ALA A 959 -9.75 -4.11 -15.63
C ALA A 959 -8.73 -3.60 -14.58
N PRO A 960 -9.11 -3.52 -13.29
CA PRO A 960 -8.24 -2.98 -12.26
C PRO A 960 -7.05 -3.93 -12.01
N ASP A 961 -5.87 -3.32 -11.93
CA ASP A 961 -4.62 -3.95 -11.56
C ASP A 961 -3.73 -2.89 -10.90
N ARG A 962 -3.14 -3.21 -9.77
CA ARG A 962 -2.36 -2.26 -8.98
C ARG A 962 -1.25 -1.55 -9.77
N PHE A 963 -0.60 -2.28 -10.68
CA PHE A 963 0.45 -1.70 -11.52
C PHE A 963 -0.14 -0.75 -12.57
N THR A 964 -1.15 -1.20 -13.30
CA THR A 964 -1.82 -0.42 -14.35
C THR A 964 -2.54 0.80 -13.78
N CYS A 965 -3.25 0.64 -12.66
CA CYS A 965 -3.95 1.73 -12.00
C CYS A 965 -3.00 2.78 -11.42
N GLY A 966 -1.81 2.40 -10.95
CA GLY A 966 -0.81 3.31 -10.41
C GLY A 966 -0.33 4.37 -11.42
N TRP A 967 -0.38 4.07 -12.72
CA TRP A 967 0.02 4.96 -13.82
C TRP A 967 -1.16 5.48 -14.66
N CYS A 968 -2.38 5.16 -14.27
CA CYS A 968 -3.55 5.57 -15.04
C CYS A 968 -3.88 7.05 -14.81
N PRO A 969 -3.96 7.88 -15.86
CA PRO A 969 -4.29 9.30 -15.71
C PRO A 969 -5.73 9.55 -15.23
N PHE A 970 -6.59 8.52 -15.28
CA PHE A 970 -7.98 8.58 -14.83
C PHE A 970 -8.21 7.89 -13.48
N ARG A 971 -7.13 7.58 -12.73
CA ARG A 971 -7.21 6.90 -11.44
C ARG A 971 -8.16 7.59 -10.46
N ASP A 972 -8.07 8.92 -10.37
CA ASP A 972 -8.82 9.71 -9.40
C ASP A 972 -10.33 9.74 -9.66
N ILE A 973 -10.75 9.48 -10.91
CA ILE A 973 -12.15 9.43 -11.32
C ILE A 973 -12.66 8.01 -11.56
N CYS A 974 -11.80 7.01 -11.55
CA CYS A 974 -12.17 5.63 -11.84
C CYS A 974 -12.84 4.96 -10.63
N PRO A 975 -14.07 4.41 -10.78
CA PRO A 975 -14.76 3.75 -9.67
C PRO A 975 -14.12 2.43 -9.22
N ALA A 976 -13.26 1.85 -10.07
CA ALA A 976 -12.63 0.56 -9.84
C ALA A 976 -11.11 0.64 -9.69
N ALA A 977 -10.53 1.83 -9.48
CA ALA A 977 -9.08 1.98 -9.37
C ALA A 977 -8.53 1.22 -8.16
N GLU A 978 -7.57 0.32 -8.39
CA GLU A 978 -6.74 -0.26 -7.34
C GLU A 978 -5.58 0.68 -7.00
N ALA A 979 -5.30 0.79 -5.71
CA ALA A 979 -4.27 1.67 -5.19
C ALA A 979 -2.99 0.92 -4.86
#